data_e55584603a57975ebf659e23b894a90b
#
_entry.id   e55584603a57975ebf659e23b894a90b
#
_cell.length_a   1.000
_cell.length_b   1.000
_cell.length_c   1.000
_cell.angle_alpha   90.00
_cell.angle_beta   90.00
_cell.angle_gamma   90.00
#
_symmetry.space_group_name_H-M   'P 1'
#
loop_
_entity.id
_entity.type
_entity.pdbx_description
1 polymer ?
#
loop_
_entity_poly.entity_id
_entity_poly.type
_entity_poly.pdbx_seq_one_letter_code
_entity_poly.pdbx_strand_id
1 'polypeptide(L)'
;MKAAWKFPCAVTLLFASLVLTACSGAPKAASPTGGGSGPYTIGGTVTGLTGTGLVLQDNGADNLTVTAAGPFTFKTSVANGGPYAVTVVTQPTNPAQSCAVTGGTGTATVNVTTVAIACTTAATNATIGATVSGLTGSGLVLQDNGGDSLTIPTNGSYTFKTPVNGAYNVSVLTQPTGPSELCVVAKGSGTATANVSGIAVACVASFTIGGNANGVAGTGLVLQDNNGDNLAVTANGAFTFKTQLPTGATYAVTVFAQPTAPPQTCVVAPGTSSGTATANVTSVVINCQAVTFSVGGNVVGLAGRTPTPPNSINLPLTDNSFELQNNLGNTLIVTQNGPFTFATPEAQNDQYEISVFHGASTQAEGCTLWNYKGVVTANVTNIVIDCAHNDWTWIDGTKTAGVDGTPQFGAFAPTAPTTLPNPLTNTPGARYGGAGWTDKFGNLFLFGGTGWELTGKTPPDTLSNAMNDMWVCVAIQDFCQWQLVGGYDGTVVGSGSTATTVGKEIIAAAQQQGLPPAAVPGGRLGTATWTDKSGNFWLFGGSDGHNFRNDLWEYNTSAFNGSNYTTAEGQWSFVGGSNLTDQPGSYSGTLVPGARTNAVTWTDSSGNFWLFGGYGYDGQSPAVLGALNDLWEYTGGNWVFVSGGNTTKANQNGIYGTQGTTAPTNMPGGRQEAVGWADASGNLWLFGGEGDDSVGTANGILDDLWVYNIASTQWTWVAGSKTANQTGAYPAQPVTGPVSTTSAAGTCGLSVGNAPLSCSPISLTGAFPGSRWGASGWIDASGNLWLFGGWGLDSTGTNGNGALSDLWVYTPNTTAGQPGTWAWIKGSNTGSQNGNYGTEIIPYLTYYLWNPGGRSNSTHWVDGNNQLWLFGGDGYDSTSTTGNGYLNDMWRYLPYP
;
A
#
# COMPACT_ATOMS: atom_id res chain seq x y z
N MET A 1 43.68 3.02 -6.45
CA MET A 1 44.28 2.88 -5.10
C MET A 1 43.22 2.22 -4.21
N LYS A 2 43.58 1.02 -3.73
CA LYS A 2 42.68 0.20 -2.89
C LYS A 2 42.75 0.69 -1.44
N ALA A 3 41.63 0.83 -0.77
CA ALA A 3 41.54 0.82 0.69
C ALA A 3 40.33 0.00 1.13
N ALA A 4 40.63 -1.17 1.66
CA ALA A 4 39.68 -2.04 2.30
C ALA A 4 39.54 -1.65 3.78
N TRP A 5 38.29 -1.49 4.26
CA TRP A 5 38.01 -1.37 5.70
C TRP A 5 37.30 -2.63 6.17
N LYS A 6 37.98 -3.32 7.10
CA LYS A 6 37.40 -4.43 7.88
C LYS A 6 36.71 -3.85 9.11
N PHE A 7 35.51 -4.29 9.38
CA PHE A 7 34.86 -4.14 10.70
C PHE A 7 34.79 -5.49 11.40
N PRO A 8 35.07 -5.55 12.72
CA PRO A 8 34.94 -6.78 13.50
C PRO A 8 33.48 -6.97 13.99
N CYS A 9 33.01 -8.21 13.92
CA CYS A 9 31.78 -8.66 14.55
C CYS A 9 31.93 -8.68 16.08
N ALA A 10 31.06 -7.98 16.78
CA ALA A 10 30.79 -8.20 18.20
C ALA A 10 29.54 -9.08 18.34
N VAL A 11 29.67 -10.13 19.13
CA VAL A 11 28.65 -11.12 19.48
C VAL A 11 27.68 -10.49 20.46
N THR A 12 26.37 -10.54 20.15
CA THR A 12 25.32 -10.39 21.15
C THR A 12 24.30 -11.50 20.92
N LEU A 13 24.19 -12.36 21.91
CA LEU A 13 23.14 -13.39 22.00
C LEU A 13 21.81 -12.72 22.31
N LEU A 14 20.81 -12.99 21.48
CA LEU A 14 19.41 -12.93 21.91
C LEU A 14 18.62 -14.08 21.26
N PHE A 15 17.90 -14.78 22.09
CA PHE A 15 16.97 -15.86 21.74
C PHE A 15 15.84 -15.35 20.86
N ALA A 16 15.61 -16.01 19.75
CA ALA A 16 14.28 -16.21 19.18
C ALA A 16 14.30 -17.38 18.20
N SER A 17 13.34 -18.23 18.36
CA SER A 17 13.06 -19.49 17.70
C SER A 17 12.92 -19.40 16.17
N LEU A 18 13.60 -20.33 15.54
CA LEU A 18 13.22 -21.25 14.48
C LEU A 18 12.34 -20.78 13.31
N VAL A 19 12.87 -20.88 12.12
CA VAL A 19 12.38 -21.73 11.01
C VAL A 19 13.54 -22.04 10.06
N LEU A 20 13.72 -23.34 9.78
CA LEU A 20 14.64 -23.86 8.78
C LEU A 20 14.17 -23.56 7.35
N THR A 21 15.06 -23.11 6.51
CA THR A 21 15.06 -23.50 5.10
C THR A 21 16.49 -23.66 4.60
N ALA A 22 16.68 -24.74 3.89
CA ALA A 22 17.94 -25.24 3.40
C ALA A 22 18.55 -24.35 2.31
N CYS A 23 19.87 -24.18 2.37
CA CYS A 23 20.67 -23.82 1.20
C CYS A 23 21.77 -24.85 0.98
N SER A 24 21.71 -25.44 -0.18
CA SER A 24 22.69 -26.40 -0.70
C SER A 24 23.91 -25.70 -1.29
N GLY A 25 25.10 -26.24 -1.03
CA GLY A 25 26.18 -26.22 -1.96
C GLY A 25 27.39 -25.37 -1.62
N ALA A 26 28.43 -25.97 -1.03
CA ALA A 26 29.80 -25.55 -1.21
C ALA A 26 30.76 -26.74 -1.05
N PRO A 27 31.97 -26.68 -1.59
CA PRO A 27 32.70 -27.86 -2.03
C PRO A 27 33.50 -28.56 -0.95
N LYS A 28 33.65 -29.85 -1.16
CA LYS A 28 34.37 -30.84 -0.39
C LYS A 28 35.89 -30.52 -0.26
N ALA A 29 36.32 -30.27 0.99
CA ALA A 29 37.73 -30.36 1.30
C ALA A 29 38.06 -31.76 1.89
N ALA A 30 39.18 -32.33 1.49
CA ALA A 30 39.59 -33.69 1.75
C ALA A 30 39.81 -34.00 3.25
N SER A 31 39.32 -35.16 3.67
CA SER A 31 39.56 -35.74 4.98
C SER A 31 41.04 -36.15 5.18
N PRO A 32 41.58 -36.03 6.40
CA PRO A 32 42.65 -36.95 6.87
C PRO A 32 41.99 -38.18 7.45
N THR A 33 42.46 -39.32 7.03
CA THR A 33 42.13 -40.67 7.48
C THR A 33 42.53 -40.91 8.93
N GLY A 34 41.60 -41.47 9.74
CA GLY A 34 41.88 -42.30 10.91
C GLY A 34 41.26 -41.80 12.21
N GLY A 35 40.12 -42.36 12.59
CA GLY A 35 39.54 -42.22 13.93
C GLY A 35 38.09 -42.66 13.97
N GLY A 36 37.72 -43.64 14.71
CA GLY A 36 36.49 -44.33 14.98
C GLY A 36 35.16 -43.66 14.62
N SER A 37 34.40 -44.33 13.82
CA SER A 37 33.04 -43.93 13.43
C SER A 37 32.03 -44.46 14.49
N GLY A 38 31.71 -43.62 15.49
CA GLY A 38 30.65 -43.98 16.43
C GLY A 38 30.25 -42.79 17.31
N PRO A 39 29.06 -42.80 17.86
CA PRO A 39 28.82 -41.94 19.01
C PRO A 39 29.60 -42.40 20.22
N TYR A 40 30.12 -41.48 21.01
CA TYR A 40 30.95 -41.79 22.19
C TYR A 40 30.16 -41.62 23.46
N THR A 41 30.43 -42.53 24.42
CA THR A 41 29.85 -42.48 25.75
C THR A 41 30.51 -41.38 26.60
N ILE A 42 29.71 -40.72 27.43
CA ILE A 42 30.18 -39.77 28.43
C ILE A 42 30.09 -40.39 29.81
N GLY A 43 31.16 -40.39 30.54
CA GLY A 43 31.20 -40.96 31.88
C GLY A 43 32.43 -40.53 32.66
N GLY A 44 32.60 -41.12 33.82
CA GLY A 44 33.67 -40.76 34.73
C GLY A 44 33.63 -41.51 36.04
N THR A 45 34.10 -40.90 37.11
CA THR A 45 34.15 -41.54 38.44
C THR A 45 33.59 -40.59 39.51
N VAL A 46 32.72 -41.11 40.37
CA VAL A 46 32.23 -40.42 41.57
C VAL A 46 33.04 -40.91 42.75
N THR A 47 33.60 -40.01 43.55
CA THR A 47 34.35 -40.30 44.77
C THR A 47 33.71 -39.63 45.99
N GLY A 48 33.84 -40.20 47.13
CA GLY A 48 33.41 -39.66 48.41
C GLY A 48 31.87 -39.65 48.63
N LEU A 49 31.09 -40.21 47.69
CA LEU A 49 29.61 -40.29 47.82
C LEU A 49 29.24 -41.29 48.94
N THR A 50 28.56 -40.78 49.95
CA THR A 50 27.97 -41.52 51.03
C THR A 50 26.48 -41.21 51.21
N GLY A 51 26.05 -40.06 50.67
CA GLY A 51 24.66 -39.62 50.67
C GLY A 51 23.86 -40.21 49.51
N THR A 52 22.54 -40.12 49.60
CA THR A 52 21.59 -40.57 48.57
C THR A 52 21.02 -39.41 47.80
N GLY A 53 20.61 -39.66 46.54
CA GLY A 53 19.90 -38.67 45.73
C GLY A 53 20.79 -37.80 44.84
N LEU A 54 22.06 -38.16 44.58
CA LEU A 54 22.88 -37.48 43.58
C LEU A 54 22.31 -37.68 42.18
N VAL A 55 22.05 -36.62 41.47
CA VAL A 55 21.68 -36.63 40.05
C VAL A 55 22.65 -35.79 39.26
N LEU A 56 23.29 -36.44 38.31
CA LEU A 56 24.14 -35.81 37.28
C LEU A 56 23.31 -35.59 36.01
N GLN A 57 23.64 -34.60 35.23
CA GLN A 57 22.98 -34.32 33.94
C GLN A 57 24.05 -33.97 32.87
N ASP A 58 23.95 -34.56 31.70
CA ASP A 58 24.75 -34.18 30.54
C ASP A 58 23.91 -33.36 29.56
N ASN A 59 24.47 -32.28 29.02
CA ASN A 59 23.86 -31.38 28.02
C ASN A 59 22.43 -30.90 28.36
N GLY A 60 22.13 -30.74 29.66
CA GLY A 60 20.85 -30.20 30.11
C GLY A 60 19.64 -31.12 29.91
N ALA A 61 19.82 -32.39 29.49
CA ALA A 61 18.72 -33.29 29.16
C ALA A 61 18.88 -34.73 29.64
N ASP A 62 20.09 -35.33 29.61
CA ASP A 62 20.32 -36.72 30.03
C ASP A 62 20.62 -36.77 31.53
N ASN A 63 19.66 -37.20 32.33
CA ASN A 63 19.80 -37.30 33.76
C ASN A 63 20.24 -38.71 34.19
N LEU A 64 21.27 -38.76 35.05
CA LEU A 64 21.78 -39.98 35.64
C LEU A 64 21.73 -39.90 37.17
N THR A 65 20.93 -40.78 37.79
CA THR A 65 20.95 -40.96 39.24
C THR A 65 22.12 -41.85 39.62
N VAL A 66 23.00 -41.34 40.49
CA VAL A 66 24.15 -42.08 41.04
C VAL A 66 23.85 -42.46 42.47
N THR A 67 23.90 -43.76 42.75
CA THR A 67 23.54 -44.33 44.05
C THR A 67 24.72 -44.70 44.96
N ALA A 68 25.94 -44.75 44.38
CA ALA A 68 27.17 -45.04 45.11
C ALA A 68 28.39 -44.47 44.45
N ALA A 69 29.48 -44.30 45.22
CA ALA A 69 30.79 -43.96 44.66
C ALA A 69 31.29 -45.06 43.71
N GLY A 70 31.88 -44.63 42.58
CA GLY A 70 32.32 -45.57 41.54
C GLY A 70 32.22 -44.94 40.14
N PRO A 71 32.47 -45.72 39.11
CA PRO A 71 32.39 -45.28 37.74
C PRO A 71 30.90 -45.05 37.37
N PHE A 72 30.65 -44.06 36.49
CA PHE A 72 29.35 -43.75 35.91
C PHE A 72 29.41 -43.54 34.39
N THR A 73 28.35 -43.80 33.72
CA THR A 73 28.23 -43.54 32.30
C THR A 73 26.81 -43.09 31.96
N PHE A 74 26.66 -42.02 31.24
CA PHE A 74 25.35 -41.54 30.72
C PHE A 74 24.80 -42.51 29.69
N LYS A 75 23.47 -42.60 29.63
CA LYS A 75 22.75 -43.50 28.74
C LYS A 75 22.82 -43.01 27.28
N THR A 76 22.77 -41.72 27.07
CA THR A 76 22.82 -41.11 25.75
C THR A 76 24.26 -40.86 25.35
N SER A 77 24.68 -41.38 24.19
CA SER A 77 26.02 -41.14 23.63
C SER A 77 26.02 -39.88 22.79
N VAL A 78 27.17 -39.20 22.74
CA VAL A 78 27.42 -37.98 22.01
C VAL A 78 28.09 -38.28 20.67
N ALA A 79 27.65 -37.65 19.58
CA ALA A 79 28.22 -37.84 18.26
C ALA A 79 29.71 -37.45 18.25
N ASN A 80 30.47 -38.06 17.35
CA ASN A 80 31.89 -37.72 17.17
C ASN A 80 32.06 -36.22 16.91
N GLY A 81 32.87 -35.52 17.72
CA GLY A 81 33.09 -34.08 17.69
C GLY A 81 31.94 -33.28 18.34
N GLY A 82 30.94 -33.91 18.94
CA GLY A 82 29.86 -33.25 19.70
C GLY A 82 30.32 -32.80 21.09
N PRO A 83 29.77 -31.68 21.62
CA PRO A 83 30.09 -31.19 22.95
C PRO A 83 29.38 -32.03 24.05
N TYR A 84 30.00 -32.14 25.21
CA TYR A 84 29.36 -32.62 26.41
C TYR A 84 29.52 -31.61 27.55
N ALA A 85 28.51 -31.57 28.45
CA ALA A 85 28.46 -30.65 29.59
C ALA A 85 27.81 -31.35 30.81
N VAL A 86 28.62 -32.00 31.59
CA VAL A 86 28.16 -32.73 32.80
C VAL A 86 28.07 -31.76 33.98
N THR A 87 26.89 -31.74 34.60
CA THR A 87 26.59 -30.91 35.77
C THR A 87 25.95 -31.76 36.89
N VAL A 88 25.99 -31.27 38.14
CA VAL A 88 25.22 -31.83 39.25
C VAL A 88 23.90 -31.08 39.34
N VAL A 89 22.78 -31.75 39.06
CA VAL A 89 21.42 -31.18 39.16
C VAL A 89 20.87 -31.30 40.59
N THR A 90 21.12 -32.42 41.24
CA THR A 90 20.68 -32.65 42.62
C THR A 90 21.85 -33.14 43.47
N GLN A 91 22.11 -32.46 44.56
CA GLN A 91 23.10 -32.84 45.54
C GLN A 91 22.58 -33.94 46.47
N PRO A 92 23.45 -34.83 47.00
CA PRO A 92 23.04 -35.85 48.00
C PRO A 92 22.52 -35.21 49.28
N THR A 93 21.44 -35.79 49.82
CA THR A 93 20.78 -35.22 51.02
C THR A 93 20.89 -36.03 52.29
N ASN A 94 21.25 -37.32 52.26
CA ASN A 94 21.22 -38.14 53.40
C ASN A 94 22.41 -39.15 53.41
N PRO A 95 23.56 -38.79 54.06
CA PRO A 95 23.90 -37.53 54.66
C PRO A 95 24.09 -36.45 53.56
N ALA A 96 23.84 -35.17 53.91
CA ALA A 96 24.04 -34.05 52.98
C ALA A 96 25.52 -33.95 52.55
N GLN A 97 25.72 -33.90 51.26
CA GLN A 97 27.07 -33.77 50.68
C GLN A 97 27.06 -32.70 49.57
N SER A 98 28.23 -32.08 49.32
CA SER A 98 28.46 -31.24 48.14
C SER A 98 29.32 -32.01 47.18
N CYS A 99 28.84 -32.21 45.96
CA CYS A 99 29.56 -32.86 44.87
C CYS A 99 29.95 -31.84 43.82
N ALA A 100 31.23 -31.74 43.51
CA ALA A 100 31.78 -30.84 42.52
C ALA A 100 32.22 -31.63 41.27
N VAL A 101 32.02 -31.06 40.09
CA VAL A 101 32.42 -31.64 38.80
C VAL A 101 33.75 -31.05 38.37
N THR A 102 34.69 -31.90 37.97
CA THR A 102 35.94 -31.54 37.32
C THR A 102 36.04 -32.25 35.97
N GLY A 103 36.43 -31.52 34.91
CA GLY A 103 36.48 -32.09 33.56
C GLY A 103 35.10 -32.38 32.96
N GLY A 104 34.04 -31.70 33.50
CA GLY A 104 32.65 -31.92 33.07
C GLY A 104 32.30 -31.40 31.68
N THR A 105 33.12 -30.58 31.05
CA THR A 105 32.86 -30.02 29.73
C THR A 105 33.97 -30.34 28.74
N GLY A 106 33.59 -30.59 27.48
CA GLY A 106 34.56 -30.86 26.42
C GLY A 106 33.88 -31.31 25.13
N THR A 107 34.71 -31.83 24.20
CA THR A 107 34.25 -32.39 22.92
C THR A 107 34.59 -33.87 22.87
N ALA A 108 33.60 -34.69 22.56
CA ALA A 108 33.76 -36.16 22.52
C ALA A 108 34.38 -36.59 21.19
N THR A 109 35.67 -36.94 21.21
CA THR A 109 36.39 -37.52 20.05
C THR A 109 36.74 -38.98 20.26
N VAL A 110 36.56 -39.47 21.52
CA VAL A 110 36.65 -40.83 22.00
C VAL A 110 35.67 -40.98 23.16
N ASN A 111 35.47 -42.20 23.68
CA ASN A 111 34.70 -42.38 24.92
C ASN A 111 35.32 -41.55 26.05
N VAL A 112 34.56 -40.69 26.67
CA VAL A 112 34.97 -39.83 27.77
C VAL A 112 34.78 -40.58 29.06
N THR A 113 35.85 -40.84 29.79
CA THR A 113 35.86 -41.52 31.09
C THR A 113 36.51 -40.69 32.20
N THR A 114 36.86 -39.44 31.87
CA THR A 114 37.72 -38.57 32.67
C THR A 114 36.93 -37.57 33.52
N VAL A 115 35.59 -37.56 33.45
CA VAL A 115 34.79 -36.67 34.30
C VAL A 115 34.91 -37.14 35.76
N ALA A 116 35.38 -36.27 36.64
CA ALA A 116 35.51 -36.56 38.03
C ALA A 116 34.45 -35.81 38.87
N ILE A 117 33.75 -36.55 39.71
CA ILE A 117 32.80 -36.00 40.68
C ILE A 117 33.36 -36.28 42.07
N ALA A 118 33.66 -35.24 42.81
CA ALA A 118 34.16 -35.36 44.19
C ALA A 118 33.08 -34.87 45.18
N CYS A 119 32.61 -35.77 46.04
CA CYS A 119 31.61 -35.48 47.07
C CYS A 119 32.26 -35.33 48.44
N THR A 120 31.93 -34.27 49.18
CA THR A 120 32.35 -34.01 50.53
C THR A 120 31.14 -33.91 51.45
N THR A 121 31.20 -34.51 52.65
CA THR A 121 30.10 -34.48 53.62
C THR A 121 29.94 -33.07 54.21
N ALA A 122 28.73 -32.56 54.26
CA ALA A 122 28.41 -31.30 54.88
C ALA A 122 28.65 -31.38 56.42
N ALA A 123 29.15 -30.32 56.99
CA ALA A 123 29.31 -30.23 58.43
C ALA A 123 27.92 -30.18 59.14
N THR A 124 27.72 -30.85 60.20
CA THR A 124 26.57 -30.65 61.09
C THR A 124 26.90 -29.53 62.07
N ASN A 125 25.91 -28.63 62.29
CA ASN A 125 26.05 -27.45 63.18
C ASN A 125 27.22 -26.52 62.81
N ALA A 126 27.48 -26.32 61.48
CA ALA A 126 28.48 -25.38 61.02
C ALA A 126 28.02 -23.93 61.27
N THR A 127 28.89 -23.15 61.88
CA THR A 127 28.62 -21.72 62.04
C THR A 127 28.91 -20.95 60.74
N ILE A 128 28.06 -19.98 60.41
CA ILE A 128 28.22 -19.12 59.23
C ILE A 128 28.63 -17.73 59.70
N GLY A 129 29.81 -17.30 59.27
CA GLY A 129 30.38 -16.00 59.61
C GLY A 129 30.67 -15.15 58.35
N ALA A 130 30.45 -13.88 58.47
CA ALA A 130 30.73 -12.91 57.43
C ALA A 130 31.62 -11.77 57.94
N THR A 131 32.54 -11.27 57.13
CA THR A 131 33.34 -10.08 57.42
C THR A 131 32.81 -8.91 56.60
N VAL A 132 32.45 -7.83 57.28
CA VAL A 132 31.89 -6.62 56.68
C VAL A 132 32.97 -5.53 56.67
N SER A 133 33.13 -4.89 55.53
CA SER A 133 34.06 -3.81 55.27
C SER A 133 33.42 -2.65 54.51
N GLY A 134 33.94 -1.45 54.69
CA GLY A 134 33.44 -0.26 53.97
C GLY A 134 32.14 0.30 54.52
N LEU A 135 31.51 -0.28 55.50
CA LEU A 135 30.28 0.19 56.14
C LEU A 135 30.51 1.51 56.89
N THR A 136 29.84 2.54 56.50
CA THR A 136 29.78 3.87 57.18
C THR A 136 28.36 4.22 57.55
N GLY A 137 27.37 3.64 56.91
CA GLY A 137 25.96 3.79 57.17
C GLY A 137 25.44 2.91 58.31
N SER A 138 24.21 3.07 58.67
CA SER A 138 23.54 2.28 59.68
C SER A 138 22.37 1.48 59.15
N GLY A 139 21.98 0.41 59.81
CA GLY A 139 20.82 -0.37 59.47
C GLY A 139 21.08 -1.54 58.50
N LEU A 140 22.33 -1.92 58.26
CA LEU A 140 22.66 -3.12 57.49
C LEU A 140 22.15 -4.37 58.20
N VAL A 141 21.35 -5.17 57.51
CA VAL A 141 20.93 -6.49 58.01
C VAL A 141 21.29 -7.54 56.97
N LEU A 142 22.04 -8.53 57.42
CA LEU A 142 22.31 -9.78 56.64
C LEU A 142 21.29 -10.82 57.00
N GLN A 143 20.99 -11.74 56.09
CA GLN A 143 20.09 -12.88 56.32
C GLN A 143 20.69 -14.14 55.75
N ASP A 144 20.69 -15.24 56.51
CA ASP A 144 21.04 -16.55 56.06
C ASP A 144 19.81 -17.43 55.87
N ASN A 145 19.74 -18.14 54.72
CA ASN A 145 18.67 -19.08 54.34
C ASN A 145 17.25 -18.50 54.50
N GLY A 146 17.06 -17.17 54.34
CA GLY A 146 15.76 -16.50 54.44
C GLY A 146 15.11 -16.49 55.83
N GLY A 147 15.81 -16.95 56.89
CA GLY A 147 15.27 -17.11 58.24
C GLY A 147 16.09 -16.47 59.35
N ASP A 148 17.40 -16.65 59.35
CA ASP A 148 18.29 -16.07 60.38
C ASP A 148 18.78 -14.71 59.96
N SER A 149 18.41 -13.65 60.70
CA SER A 149 18.77 -12.27 60.40
C SER A 149 19.80 -11.75 61.40
N LEU A 150 20.81 -11.03 60.89
CA LEU A 150 21.94 -10.53 61.63
C LEU A 150 22.10 -9.03 61.36
N THR A 151 21.85 -8.19 62.35
CA THR A 151 22.08 -6.76 62.32
C THR A 151 23.55 -6.44 62.42
N ILE A 152 24.09 -5.63 61.53
CA ILE A 152 25.48 -5.26 61.48
C ILE A 152 25.61 -3.77 61.88
N PRO A 153 26.19 -3.46 63.03
CA PRO A 153 26.34 -2.11 63.48
C PRO A 153 27.59 -1.38 62.93
N THR A 154 28.66 -2.10 62.64
CA THR A 154 29.97 -1.54 62.22
C THR A 154 30.73 -2.53 61.34
N ASN A 155 31.87 -2.09 60.79
CA ASN A 155 32.78 -3.01 60.08
C ASN A 155 33.33 -4.04 61.07
N GLY A 156 33.55 -5.26 60.60
CA GLY A 156 34.06 -6.36 61.45
C GLY A 156 33.54 -7.73 61.03
N SER A 157 33.92 -8.75 61.85
CA SER A 157 33.48 -10.12 61.62
C SER A 157 32.30 -10.46 62.52
N TYR A 158 31.27 -11.04 61.90
CA TYR A 158 30.01 -11.40 62.56
C TYR A 158 29.66 -12.84 62.25
N THR A 159 28.95 -13.49 63.13
CA THR A 159 28.53 -14.89 63.01
C THR A 159 27.01 -14.97 63.19
N PHE A 160 26.31 -15.66 62.31
CA PHE A 160 24.88 -15.94 62.46
C PHE A 160 24.62 -16.83 63.68
N LYS A 161 23.51 -16.60 64.31
CA LYS A 161 23.18 -17.27 65.59
C LYS A 161 22.81 -18.74 65.35
N THR A 162 22.18 -19.05 64.25
CA THR A 162 21.71 -20.39 63.94
C THR A 162 22.75 -21.13 63.11
N PRO A 163 23.37 -22.21 63.60
CA PRO A 163 24.24 -23.05 62.81
C PRO A 163 23.49 -23.77 61.72
N VAL A 164 24.14 -24.05 60.59
CA VAL A 164 23.54 -24.74 59.47
C VAL A 164 23.98 -26.19 59.36
N ASN A 165 23.13 -27.02 58.82
CA ASN A 165 23.44 -28.39 58.44
C ASN A 165 23.51 -28.51 56.91
N GLY A 166 24.64 -28.14 56.33
CA GLY A 166 24.85 -28.18 54.90
C GLY A 166 24.74 -26.83 54.17
N ALA A 167 23.65 -26.59 53.48
CA ALA A 167 23.54 -25.40 52.65
C ALA A 167 23.40 -24.10 53.45
N TYR A 168 24.09 -23.03 52.99
CA TYR A 168 23.92 -21.67 53.47
C TYR A 168 23.71 -20.73 52.31
N ASN A 169 22.96 -19.64 52.53
CA ASN A 169 22.74 -18.59 51.53
C ASN A 169 22.61 -17.21 52.24
N VAL A 170 23.71 -16.55 52.41
CA VAL A 170 23.80 -15.24 53.05
C VAL A 170 23.57 -14.15 52.00
N SER A 171 22.54 -13.33 52.23
CA SER A 171 22.19 -12.20 51.43
C SER A 171 22.03 -10.92 52.26
N VAL A 172 22.01 -9.78 51.63
CA VAL A 172 21.65 -8.52 52.30
C VAL A 172 20.13 -8.40 52.33
N LEU A 173 19.55 -8.40 53.52
CA LEU A 173 18.11 -8.19 53.72
C LEU A 173 17.76 -6.72 53.69
N THR A 174 18.60 -5.88 54.33
CA THR A 174 18.39 -4.43 54.36
C THR A 174 19.71 -3.72 54.10
N GLN A 175 19.74 -2.80 53.13
CA GLN A 175 20.91 -1.97 52.84
C GLN A 175 21.01 -0.84 53.87
N PRO A 176 22.23 -0.30 54.13
CA PRO A 176 22.42 0.83 55.02
C PRO A 176 21.79 2.12 54.48
N THR A 177 21.28 2.97 55.35
CA THR A 177 20.52 4.18 54.94
C THR A 177 21.10 5.50 55.40
N GLY A 178 22.06 5.63 56.18
CA GLY A 178 22.55 6.94 56.61
C GLY A 178 24.04 6.97 56.87
N PRO A 179 24.90 7.14 55.89
CA PRO A 179 24.64 7.36 54.44
C PRO A 179 24.15 6.12 53.73
N SER A 180 23.56 6.28 52.54
CA SER A 180 23.12 5.20 51.66
C SER A 180 24.35 4.47 51.13
N GLU A 181 24.35 3.15 51.23
CA GLU A 181 25.42 2.30 50.72
C GLU A 181 24.84 1.08 50.05
N LEU A 182 25.58 0.55 49.11
CA LEU A 182 25.32 -0.74 48.47
C LEU A 182 26.33 -1.76 49.02
N CYS A 183 25.83 -2.69 49.81
CA CYS A 183 26.63 -3.78 50.34
C CYS A 183 26.39 -5.02 49.49
N VAL A 184 27.42 -5.65 49.04
CA VAL A 184 27.42 -6.85 48.19
C VAL A 184 28.10 -8.00 48.91
N VAL A 185 27.44 -9.15 48.92
CA VAL A 185 27.97 -10.38 49.53
C VAL A 185 28.75 -11.18 48.51
N ALA A 186 29.99 -11.44 48.76
CA ALA A 186 30.81 -12.35 47.99
C ALA A 186 30.95 -13.70 48.75
N LYS A 187 30.82 -14.81 48.01
CA LYS A 187 30.83 -16.18 48.55
C LYS A 187 29.72 -16.43 49.56
N GLY A 188 28.58 -15.74 49.37
CA GLY A 188 27.44 -15.81 50.29
C GLY A 188 26.70 -17.13 50.27
N SER A 189 26.86 -17.99 49.28
CA SER A 189 26.16 -19.26 49.21
C SER A 189 27.11 -20.44 48.99
N GLY A 190 26.74 -21.62 49.53
CA GLY A 190 27.49 -22.85 49.44
C GLY A 190 27.00 -23.95 50.30
N THR A 191 27.78 -25.04 50.44
CA THR A 191 27.58 -26.09 51.38
C THR A 191 28.67 -26.07 52.41
N ALA A 192 28.33 -25.89 53.68
CA ALA A 192 29.29 -25.90 54.79
C ALA A 192 29.79 -27.30 55.06
N THR A 193 31.06 -27.54 54.79
CA THR A 193 31.79 -28.78 55.19
C THR A 193 32.57 -28.61 56.49
N ALA A 194 32.67 -27.38 57.00
CA ALA A 194 33.20 -26.92 58.27
C ALA A 194 32.60 -25.54 58.58
N ASN A 195 32.98 -24.92 59.71
CA ASN A 195 32.60 -23.53 59.98
C ASN A 195 33.03 -22.63 58.82
N VAL A 196 32.11 -21.77 58.31
CA VAL A 196 32.33 -20.85 57.22
C VAL A 196 32.65 -19.47 57.79
N SER A 197 33.80 -18.93 57.47
CA SER A 197 34.22 -17.58 57.87
C SER A 197 34.70 -16.70 56.67
N GLY A 198 34.66 -17.29 55.47
CA GLY A 198 35.19 -16.63 54.27
C GLY A 198 34.21 -15.77 53.50
N ILE A 199 32.99 -15.51 54.01
CA ILE A 199 32.00 -14.65 53.37
C ILE A 199 32.42 -13.21 53.58
N ALA A 200 32.58 -12.48 52.49
CA ALA A 200 32.94 -11.07 52.54
C ALA A 200 31.74 -10.21 52.13
N VAL A 201 31.46 -9.19 52.90
CA VAL A 201 30.46 -8.17 52.62
C VAL A 201 31.19 -6.83 52.43
N ALA A 202 31.19 -6.31 51.25
CA ALA A 202 31.79 -5.03 50.90
C ALA A 202 30.71 -3.99 50.69
N CYS A 203 30.76 -2.89 51.44
CA CYS A 203 29.83 -1.77 51.32
C CYS A 203 30.53 -0.60 50.62
N VAL A 204 29.89 0.04 49.72
CA VAL A 204 30.36 1.27 49.03
C VAL A 204 29.23 2.28 48.98
N ALA A 205 29.58 3.54 49.02
CA ALA A 205 28.56 4.60 48.87
C ALA A 205 27.71 4.36 47.63
N SER A 206 26.43 4.57 47.74
CA SER A 206 25.50 4.41 46.62
C SER A 206 24.68 5.68 46.39
N PHE A 207 24.33 5.91 45.17
CA PHE A 207 23.68 7.12 44.71
C PHE A 207 22.44 6.82 43.89
N THR A 208 21.42 7.66 44.06
CA THR A 208 20.20 7.62 43.24
C THR A 208 20.45 8.26 41.88
N ILE A 209 19.79 7.71 40.85
CA ILE A 209 19.73 8.29 39.53
C ILE A 209 18.33 8.85 39.32
N GLY A 210 18.26 10.11 38.91
CA GLY A 210 16.99 10.77 38.65
C GLY A 210 17.18 12.10 37.91
N GLY A 211 16.10 12.83 37.84
CA GLY A 211 16.07 14.08 37.08
C GLY A 211 14.69 14.72 37.07
N ASN A 212 14.41 15.45 36.00
CA ASN A 212 13.14 16.14 35.84
C ASN A 212 12.52 15.81 34.45
N ALA A 213 11.24 15.53 34.42
CA ALA A 213 10.45 15.34 33.20
C ALA A 213 9.58 16.59 32.96
N ASN A 214 9.63 17.10 31.73
CA ASN A 214 8.92 18.30 31.29
C ASN A 214 8.02 17.95 30.10
N GLY A 215 6.84 18.56 30.01
CA GLY A 215 5.92 18.46 28.90
C GLY A 215 5.15 17.10 28.84
N VAL A 216 5.23 16.28 29.89
CA VAL A 216 4.47 15.01 29.97
C VAL A 216 2.99 15.34 30.10
N ALA A 217 2.23 14.98 29.04
CA ALA A 217 0.77 15.12 29.00
C ALA A 217 0.12 13.75 28.70
N GLY A 218 0.84 12.85 28.02
CA GLY A 218 0.37 11.51 27.68
C GLY A 218 0.69 10.47 28.76
N THR A 219 -0.04 9.36 28.71
CA THR A 219 0.18 8.20 29.59
C THR A 219 1.07 7.18 28.89
N GLY A 220 1.83 6.41 29.71
CA GLY A 220 2.65 5.31 29.20
C GLY A 220 4.12 5.62 29.02
N LEU A 221 4.62 6.79 29.43
CA LEU A 221 6.05 7.07 29.43
C LEU A 221 6.76 6.14 30.40
N VAL A 222 7.73 5.40 29.90
CA VAL A 222 8.63 4.58 30.71
C VAL A 222 10.07 4.95 30.39
N LEU A 223 10.81 5.31 31.41
CA LEU A 223 12.25 5.50 31.35
C LEU A 223 12.96 4.22 31.78
N GLN A 224 14.16 4.00 31.27
CA GLN A 224 15.00 2.86 31.65
C GLN A 224 16.43 3.32 31.92
N ASP A 225 17.02 2.86 33.04
CA ASP A 225 18.43 3.03 33.33
C ASP A 225 19.17 1.70 33.11
N ASN A 226 20.34 1.77 32.44
CA ASN A 226 21.25 0.64 32.22
C ASN A 226 20.56 -0.63 31.68
N ASN A 227 19.55 -0.47 30.81
CA ASN A 227 18.79 -1.57 30.19
C ASN A 227 18.12 -2.55 31.18
N GLY A 228 17.85 -2.14 32.40
CA GLY A 228 17.29 -3.03 33.42
C GLY A 228 16.30 -2.40 34.38
N ASP A 229 16.53 -1.18 34.86
CA ASP A 229 15.65 -0.50 35.80
C ASP A 229 14.64 0.37 35.06
N ASN A 230 13.37 -0.03 35.09
CA ASN A 230 12.27 0.64 34.41
C ASN A 230 11.49 1.52 35.38
N LEU A 231 11.26 2.77 35.01
CA LEU A 231 10.49 3.73 35.77
C LEU A 231 9.36 4.33 34.94
N ALA A 232 8.12 4.12 35.38
CA ALA A 232 6.97 4.80 34.80
C ALA A 232 6.91 6.27 35.29
N VAL A 233 6.82 7.21 34.35
CA VAL A 233 6.68 8.64 34.63
C VAL A 233 5.28 9.08 34.20
N THR A 234 4.45 9.47 35.16
CA THR A 234 3.02 9.78 34.89
C THR A 234 2.69 11.25 34.86
N ALA A 235 3.63 12.13 35.24
CA ALA A 235 3.43 13.57 35.28
C ALA A 235 4.76 14.33 35.17
N ASN A 236 4.65 15.65 34.95
CA ASN A 236 5.80 16.54 34.97
C ASN A 236 6.38 16.60 36.39
N GLY A 237 7.67 16.78 36.48
CA GLY A 237 8.39 16.96 37.75
C GLY A 237 9.54 15.98 37.94
N ALA A 238 10.03 15.94 39.17
CA ALA A 238 11.19 15.12 39.52
C ALA A 238 10.87 13.63 39.48
N PHE A 239 11.81 12.85 39.00
CA PHE A 239 11.75 11.38 39.02
C PHE A 239 13.04 10.82 39.58
N THR A 240 12.97 9.61 40.13
CA THR A 240 14.11 8.86 40.66
C THR A 240 13.93 7.39 40.43
N PHE A 241 14.93 6.73 39.86
CA PHE A 241 14.96 5.30 39.71
C PHE A 241 15.07 4.58 41.04
N LYS A 242 14.50 3.37 41.12
CA LYS A 242 14.45 2.62 42.37
C LYS A 242 15.81 2.03 42.73
N THR A 243 16.59 1.63 41.76
CA THR A 243 17.88 0.98 41.91
C THR A 243 18.96 2.07 42.12
N GLN A 244 19.66 2.00 43.24
CA GLN A 244 20.82 2.86 43.51
C GLN A 244 22.07 2.26 42.87
N LEU A 245 22.99 3.10 42.41
CA LEU A 245 24.25 2.67 41.81
C LEU A 245 25.39 2.91 42.79
N PRO A 246 26.37 1.98 42.85
CA PRO A 246 27.57 2.18 43.68
C PRO A 246 28.43 3.31 43.09
N THR A 247 29.21 3.95 44.00
CA THR A 247 30.12 5.00 43.59
C THR A 247 31.02 4.58 42.46
N GLY A 248 31.15 5.41 41.43
CA GLY A 248 31.94 5.14 40.23
C GLY A 248 31.24 4.31 39.17
N ALA A 249 30.04 3.81 39.40
CA ALA A 249 29.26 3.11 38.38
C ALA A 249 28.67 4.09 37.37
N THR A 250 28.56 3.64 36.13
CA THR A 250 27.97 4.42 35.05
C THR A 250 26.45 4.26 35.03
N TYR A 251 25.72 5.31 34.65
CA TYR A 251 24.31 5.29 34.35
C TYR A 251 24.05 5.66 32.90
N ALA A 252 23.00 5.14 32.31
CA ALA A 252 22.56 5.45 30.94
C ALA A 252 21.03 5.41 30.87
N VAL A 253 20.41 6.60 30.96
CA VAL A 253 18.96 6.75 30.94
C VAL A 253 18.47 6.90 29.54
N THR A 254 17.48 6.11 29.18
CA THR A 254 16.80 6.11 27.88
C THR A 254 15.29 6.17 28.05
N VAL A 255 14.58 6.59 27.00
CA VAL A 255 13.13 6.44 26.94
C VAL A 255 12.83 5.06 26.40
N PHE A 256 12.32 4.19 27.23
CA PHE A 256 11.98 2.80 26.87
C PHE A 256 10.62 2.70 26.17
N ALA A 257 9.63 3.47 26.61
CA ALA A 257 8.32 3.55 25.96
C ALA A 257 7.85 5.02 25.90
N GLN A 258 7.33 5.41 24.75
CA GLN A 258 6.76 6.73 24.53
C GLN A 258 5.31 6.82 25.05
N PRO A 259 4.83 8.00 25.45
CA PRO A 259 3.43 8.21 25.76
C PRO A 259 2.54 7.97 24.53
N THR A 260 1.37 7.36 24.75
CA THR A 260 0.45 7.01 23.67
C THR A 260 -0.91 7.69 23.72
N ALA A 261 -1.29 8.27 24.85
CA ALA A 261 -2.59 8.89 25.03
C ALA A 261 -2.53 10.16 25.91
N PRO A 262 -2.40 11.35 25.30
CA PRO A 262 -2.12 11.65 23.89
C PRO A 262 -0.70 11.24 23.49
N PRO A 263 -0.47 10.96 22.19
CA PRO A 263 0.85 10.60 21.66
C PRO A 263 1.85 11.75 21.82
N GLN A 264 3.03 11.42 22.33
CA GLN A 264 4.11 12.37 22.50
C GLN A 264 5.46 11.73 22.11
N THR A 265 6.39 12.56 21.69
CA THR A 265 7.79 12.18 21.57
C THR A 265 8.56 12.77 22.74
N CYS A 266 9.06 11.90 23.60
CA CYS A 266 9.90 12.25 24.74
C CYS A 266 11.35 11.90 24.40
N VAL A 267 12.27 12.80 24.67
CA VAL A 267 13.70 12.61 24.47
C VAL A 267 14.45 12.97 25.75
N VAL A 268 15.54 12.24 26.01
CA VAL A 268 16.50 12.65 27.05
C VAL A 268 17.36 13.78 26.48
N ALA A 269 17.43 14.89 27.17
CA ALA A 269 18.18 16.06 26.73
C ALA A 269 19.68 15.70 26.52
N PRO A 270 20.29 16.18 25.44
CA PRO A 270 21.69 15.90 25.15
C PRO A 270 22.60 16.27 26.34
N GLY A 271 23.56 15.39 26.66
CA GLY A 271 24.52 15.58 27.74
C GLY A 271 24.00 15.28 29.14
N THR A 272 22.72 14.90 29.30
CA THR A 272 22.14 14.49 30.59
C THR A 272 21.81 13.02 30.72
N SER A 273 21.86 12.27 29.62
CA SER A 273 21.40 10.89 29.54
C SER A 273 22.34 9.88 30.21
N SER A 274 23.60 10.20 30.37
CA SER A 274 24.58 9.24 30.89
C SER A 274 25.69 9.93 31.67
N GLY A 275 26.33 9.20 32.54
CA GLY A 275 27.48 9.68 33.29
C GLY A 275 27.98 8.65 34.30
N THR A 276 28.80 9.12 35.28
CA THR A 276 29.29 8.32 36.39
C THR A 276 28.72 8.81 37.71
N ALA A 277 28.15 7.89 38.49
CA ALA A 277 27.54 8.22 39.80
C ALA A 277 28.63 8.46 40.86
N THR A 278 28.94 9.72 41.13
CA THR A 278 29.84 10.17 42.21
C THR A 278 29.08 10.91 43.34
N ALA A 279 27.84 11.24 43.10
CA ALA A 279 26.84 11.80 44.02
C ALA A 279 25.42 11.43 43.51
N ASN A 280 24.39 11.78 44.25
CA ASN A 280 23.03 11.62 43.75
C ASN A 280 22.87 12.44 42.45
N VAL A 281 22.43 11.78 41.37
CA VAL A 281 22.19 12.39 40.07
C VAL A 281 20.76 12.89 40.03
N THR A 282 20.59 14.20 39.83
CA THR A 282 19.29 14.87 39.66
C THR A 282 19.23 15.65 38.35
N SER A 283 20.25 15.53 37.52
CA SER A 283 20.46 16.32 36.30
C SER A 283 19.91 15.74 35.02
N VAL A 284 19.32 14.56 35.06
CA VAL A 284 18.71 13.97 33.86
C VAL A 284 17.45 14.75 33.48
N VAL A 285 17.36 15.20 32.24
CA VAL A 285 16.22 16.00 31.75
C VAL A 285 15.51 15.24 30.64
N ILE A 286 14.21 15.04 30.81
CA ILE A 286 13.32 14.48 29.79
C ILE A 286 12.45 15.61 29.26
N ASN A 287 12.42 15.81 27.95
CA ASN A 287 11.55 16.75 27.29
C ASN A 287 10.57 16.02 26.38
N CYS A 288 9.29 16.19 26.62
CA CYS A 288 8.21 15.58 25.86
C CYS A 288 7.51 16.67 25.04
N GLN A 289 7.22 16.34 23.79
CA GLN A 289 6.47 17.19 22.87
C GLN A 289 5.35 16.39 22.22
N ALA A 290 4.24 17.01 21.90
CA ALA A 290 3.17 16.39 21.14
C ALA A 290 3.72 15.94 19.78
N VAL A 291 3.31 14.78 19.32
CA VAL A 291 3.53 14.36 17.92
C VAL A 291 2.57 15.18 17.08
N THR A 292 3.11 16.02 16.22
CA THR A 292 2.31 16.91 15.37
C THR A 292 2.61 16.67 13.91
N PHE A 293 1.61 16.89 13.07
CA PHE A 293 1.70 16.76 11.63
C PHE A 293 1.17 18.00 10.95
N SER A 294 1.74 18.34 9.80
CA SER A 294 1.24 19.44 8.98
C SER A 294 -0.11 19.06 8.34
N VAL A 295 -0.97 20.06 8.20
CA VAL A 295 -2.23 19.96 7.45
C VAL A 295 -2.14 20.90 6.26
N GLY A 296 -2.38 20.37 5.07
CA GLY A 296 -2.30 21.13 3.82
C GLY A 296 -2.79 20.31 2.63
N GLY A 297 -2.60 20.86 1.45
CA GLY A 297 -3.09 20.27 0.21
C GLY A 297 -2.76 21.12 -0.99
N ASN A 298 -3.62 21.09 -1.99
CA ASN A 298 -3.45 21.81 -3.23
C ASN A 298 -4.70 22.61 -3.57
N VAL A 299 -4.51 23.79 -4.13
CA VAL A 299 -5.59 24.65 -4.65
C VAL A 299 -5.52 24.67 -6.15
N VAL A 300 -6.65 24.41 -6.81
CA VAL A 300 -6.80 24.42 -8.26
C VAL A 300 -7.97 25.29 -8.66
N GLY A 301 -7.98 25.77 -9.90
CA GLY A 301 -9.11 26.52 -10.45
C GLY A 301 -9.22 27.98 -9.99
N LEU A 302 -8.24 28.54 -9.27
CA LEU A 302 -8.18 29.98 -8.99
C LEU A 302 -7.73 30.75 -10.24
N ALA A 303 -8.51 31.81 -10.60
CA ALA A 303 -8.18 32.69 -11.70
C ALA A 303 -6.89 33.46 -11.46
N GLY A 304 -5.89 33.27 -12.30
CA GLY A 304 -4.66 34.06 -12.24
C GLY A 304 -4.90 35.54 -12.58
N ARG A 305 -4.80 36.41 -11.58
CA ARG A 305 -4.42 37.82 -11.82
C ARG A 305 -3.08 38.05 -11.13
N THR A 306 -2.21 38.82 -11.77
CA THR A 306 -0.94 39.24 -11.21
C THR A 306 -1.15 39.87 -9.85
N PRO A 307 -0.50 39.38 -8.78
CA PRO A 307 -0.64 39.99 -7.46
C PRO A 307 -0.09 41.42 -7.51
N THR A 308 -0.89 42.41 -7.15
CA THR A 308 -0.34 43.66 -6.67
C THR A 308 0.24 43.42 -5.28
N PRO A 309 1.47 43.84 -4.96
CA PRO A 309 2.12 43.57 -3.71
C PRO A 309 1.26 44.07 -2.53
N PRO A 310 1.15 43.32 -1.42
CA PRO A 310 0.34 43.70 -0.30
C PRO A 310 1.00 44.85 0.47
N ASN A 311 0.46 46.06 0.27
CA ASN A 311 0.70 47.15 1.20
C ASN A 311 -0.58 47.45 1.96
N SER A 312 -0.56 47.10 3.20
CA SER A 312 -1.41 47.56 4.30
C SER A 312 -2.44 46.54 4.85
N ILE A 313 -2.25 46.37 6.13
CA ILE A 313 -3.10 45.80 7.15
C ILE A 313 -4.47 46.48 7.09
N ASN A 314 -5.57 45.76 6.91
CA ASN A 314 -6.97 46.21 6.96
C ASN A 314 -7.60 46.72 5.65
N LEU A 315 -7.42 46.03 4.52
CA LEU A 315 -8.30 46.23 3.35
C LEU A 315 -9.13 44.96 3.10
N PRO A 316 -10.40 45.10 2.69
CA PRO A 316 -11.19 43.95 2.26
C PRO A 316 -10.45 43.26 1.09
N LEU A 317 -10.44 41.92 1.12
CA LEU A 317 -9.88 41.10 0.06
C LEU A 317 -10.45 41.53 -1.28
N THR A 318 -9.67 42.25 -2.10
CA THR A 318 -10.18 42.88 -3.34
C THR A 318 -9.90 42.10 -4.60
N ASP A 319 -9.13 41.00 -4.52
CA ASP A 319 -8.75 40.16 -5.68
C ASP A 319 -8.81 38.69 -5.32
N ASN A 320 -9.17 37.85 -6.22
CA ASN A 320 -9.20 36.37 -6.28
C ASN A 320 -8.50 35.57 -5.16
N SER A 321 -8.44 36.13 -3.96
CA SER A 321 -7.92 35.49 -2.76
C SER A 321 -9.06 35.07 -1.84
N PHE A 322 -8.88 33.94 -1.18
CA PHE A 322 -9.80 33.52 -0.13
C PHE A 322 -9.01 33.07 1.10
N GLU A 323 -9.67 33.11 2.22
CA GLU A 323 -9.11 32.68 3.50
C GLU A 323 -9.64 31.31 3.86
N LEU A 324 -8.74 30.35 4.00
CA LEU A 324 -9.02 29.05 4.57
C LEU A 324 -8.90 29.09 6.09
N GLN A 325 -9.73 28.33 6.76
CA GLN A 325 -9.66 28.14 8.20
C GLN A 325 -9.64 26.67 8.53
N ASN A 326 -8.70 26.25 9.38
CA ASN A 326 -8.67 24.92 9.98
C ASN A 326 -9.15 25.00 11.43
N ASN A 327 -10.11 24.16 11.82
CA ASN A 327 -10.63 24.05 13.19
C ASN A 327 -11.03 25.40 13.83
N LEU A 328 -11.60 26.31 13.01
CA LEU A 328 -12.10 27.62 13.46
C LEU A 328 -11.03 28.56 14.09
N GLY A 329 -9.74 28.31 13.90
CA GLY A 329 -8.71 29.14 14.53
C GLY A 329 -7.43 29.39 13.75
N ASN A 330 -7.01 28.43 12.95
CA ASN A 330 -5.79 28.51 12.16
C ASN A 330 -6.16 28.94 10.74
N THR A 331 -5.80 30.15 10.33
CA THR A 331 -6.21 30.72 9.03
C THR A 331 -5.04 30.81 8.06
N LEU A 332 -5.35 30.70 6.77
CA LEU A 332 -4.41 30.78 5.66
C LEU A 332 -5.03 31.54 4.49
N ILE A 333 -4.38 32.60 4.05
CA ILE A 333 -4.80 33.32 2.84
C ILE A 333 -4.19 32.64 1.62
N VAL A 334 -5.05 32.22 0.69
CA VAL A 334 -4.68 31.63 -0.61
C VAL A 334 -4.87 32.67 -1.70
N THR A 335 -3.83 32.91 -2.48
CA THR A 335 -3.83 33.93 -3.57
C THR A 335 -3.58 33.34 -4.94
N GLN A 336 -3.22 32.06 -5.06
CA GLN A 336 -2.89 31.39 -6.32
C GLN A 336 -3.10 29.89 -6.23
N ASN A 337 -3.18 29.24 -7.38
CA ASN A 337 -3.15 27.78 -7.48
C ASN A 337 -1.81 27.23 -6.95
N GLY A 338 -1.84 26.04 -6.41
CA GLY A 338 -0.65 25.34 -5.94
C GLY A 338 -0.78 24.82 -4.51
N PRO A 339 0.30 24.24 -4.00
CA PRO A 339 0.28 23.66 -2.67
C PRO A 339 0.10 24.69 -1.57
N PHE A 340 -0.64 24.31 -0.52
CA PHE A 340 -0.79 25.10 0.69
C PHE A 340 -0.51 24.25 1.93
N THR A 341 -0.10 24.90 3.01
CA THR A 341 0.08 24.27 4.32
C THR A 341 -0.23 25.29 5.40
N PHE A 342 -1.04 24.88 6.37
CA PHE A 342 -1.32 25.71 7.53
C PHE A 342 -0.07 25.86 8.41
N ALA A 343 0.12 27.07 8.98
CA ALA A 343 1.32 27.38 9.74
C ALA A 343 1.39 26.62 11.08
N THR A 344 0.24 26.32 11.69
CA THR A 344 0.15 25.56 12.93
C THR A 344 -0.11 24.09 12.62
N PRO A 345 0.79 23.18 12.99
CA PRO A 345 0.55 21.76 12.84
C PRO A 345 -0.45 21.26 13.89
N GLU A 346 -1.17 20.20 13.58
CA GLU A 346 -2.13 19.53 14.47
C GLU A 346 -1.49 18.34 15.19
N ALA A 347 -1.96 18.05 16.41
CA ALA A 347 -1.47 16.89 17.14
C ALA A 347 -1.99 15.58 16.53
N GLN A 348 -1.22 14.52 16.70
CA GLN A 348 -1.63 13.18 16.27
C GLN A 348 -2.95 12.77 16.93
N ASN A 349 -3.88 12.26 16.13
CA ASN A 349 -5.25 11.89 16.46
C ASN A 349 -6.20 13.09 16.70
N ASP A 350 -5.76 14.33 16.52
CA ASP A 350 -6.68 15.44 16.44
C ASP A 350 -7.48 15.41 15.13
N GLN A 351 -8.62 16.01 15.14
CA GLN A 351 -9.41 16.20 13.92
C GLN A 351 -8.96 17.50 13.24
N TYR A 352 -8.97 17.48 11.92
CA TYR A 352 -8.89 18.70 11.13
C TYR A 352 -10.20 18.88 10.35
N GLU A 353 -10.63 20.12 10.20
CA GLU A 353 -11.76 20.50 9.37
C GLU A 353 -11.46 21.85 8.71
N ILE A 354 -11.28 21.81 7.38
CA ILE A 354 -10.98 23.00 6.59
C ILE A 354 -12.28 23.61 6.08
N SER A 355 -12.40 24.90 6.20
CA SER A 355 -13.50 25.69 5.63
C SER A 355 -12.97 26.92 4.92
N VAL A 356 -13.74 27.43 3.96
CA VAL A 356 -13.52 28.76 3.38
C VAL A 356 -14.16 29.76 4.33
N PHE A 357 -13.34 30.61 4.97
CA PHE A 357 -13.78 31.51 6.02
C PHE A 357 -14.19 32.90 5.49
N HIS A 358 -13.40 33.45 4.59
CA HIS A 358 -13.72 34.69 3.88
C HIS A 358 -13.30 34.58 2.42
N GLY A 359 -14.15 35.06 1.51
CA GLY A 359 -13.81 35.24 0.10
C GLY A 359 -14.19 36.62 -0.36
N ALA A 360 -13.36 37.24 -1.18
CA ALA A 360 -13.72 38.47 -1.88
C ALA A 360 -14.79 38.16 -2.92
N SER A 361 -15.99 38.55 -2.60
CA SER A 361 -17.19 38.63 -3.49
C SER A 361 -17.35 37.54 -4.56
N THR A 362 -18.44 36.83 -4.52
CA THR A 362 -19.06 36.01 -5.59
C THR A 362 -18.31 34.80 -6.15
N GLN A 363 -16.99 34.66 -5.99
CA GLN A 363 -16.23 33.49 -6.49
C GLN A 363 -15.79 32.49 -5.41
N ALA A 364 -15.62 32.91 -4.17
CA ALA A 364 -15.28 31.99 -3.09
C ALA A 364 -16.47 31.09 -2.65
N GLU A 365 -17.69 31.48 -3.00
CA GLU A 365 -18.90 30.67 -2.78
C GLU A 365 -18.96 29.41 -3.67
N GLY A 366 -18.02 29.29 -4.56
CA GLY A 366 -17.98 28.25 -5.56
C GLY A 366 -16.82 27.23 -5.44
N CYS A 367 -15.93 27.29 -4.44
CA CYS A 367 -14.87 26.28 -4.30
C CYS A 367 -15.35 25.02 -3.57
N THR A 368 -15.07 23.86 -4.14
CA THR A 368 -15.32 22.56 -3.49
C THR A 368 -14.07 22.12 -2.73
N LEU A 369 -14.27 21.63 -1.50
CA LEU A 369 -13.20 21.14 -0.66
C LEU A 369 -13.25 19.61 -0.60
N TRP A 370 -12.14 18.98 -0.93
CA TRP A 370 -11.96 17.55 -0.91
C TRP A 370 -11.05 17.14 0.23
N ASN A 371 -11.33 16.02 0.89
CA ASN A 371 -10.57 15.55 2.05
C ASN A 371 -10.41 16.64 3.11
N TYR A 372 -11.37 17.55 3.19
CA TYR A 372 -11.27 18.76 4.02
C TYR A 372 -11.42 18.49 5.51
N LYS A 373 -11.78 17.26 5.90
CA LYS A 373 -11.90 16.84 7.29
C LYS A 373 -11.43 15.40 7.49
N GLY A 374 -10.91 15.14 8.66
CA GLY A 374 -10.41 13.81 9.01
C GLY A 374 -9.68 13.81 10.34
N VAL A 375 -8.99 12.71 10.61
CA VAL A 375 -8.14 12.54 11.79
C VAL A 375 -6.68 12.56 11.33
N VAL A 376 -5.86 13.34 12.03
CA VAL A 376 -4.45 13.51 11.72
C VAL A 376 -3.64 12.30 12.22
N THR A 377 -3.25 11.42 11.33
CA THR A 377 -2.40 10.26 11.64
C THR A 377 -0.99 10.35 11.04
N ALA A 378 -0.84 11.24 10.07
CA ALA A 378 0.40 11.59 9.37
C ALA A 378 0.26 13.01 8.81
N ASN A 379 1.28 13.52 8.10
CA ASN A 379 1.13 14.78 7.36
C ASN A 379 -0.02 14.66 6.37
N VAL A 380 -1.00 15.55 6.47
CA VAL A 380 -2.12 15.66 5.56
C VAL A 380 -1.70 16.55 4.39
N THR A 381 -1.63 15.99 3.19
CA THR A 381 -1.21 16.70 1.97
C THR A 381 -2.20 16.55 0.82
N ASN A 382 -3.27 15.81 1.05
CA ASN A 382 -4.24 15.40 0.04
C ASN A 382 -5.54 16.21 0.05
N ILE A 383 -5.58 17.34 0.78
CA ILE A 383 -6.72 18.25 0.71
C ILE A 383 -6.68 18.95 -0.65
N VAL A 384 -7.79 18.92 -1.37
CA VAL A 384 -7.92 19.66 -2.63
C VAL A 384 -9.00 20.72 -2.45
N ILE A 385 -8.66 21.97 -2.77
CA ILE A 385 -9.58 23.08 -2.89
C ILE A 385 -9.75 23.34 -4.36
N ASP A 386 -10.88 22.97 -4.90
CA ASP A 386 -11.20 23.16 -6.30
C ASP A 386 -12.24 24.26 -6.48
N CYS A 387 -11.80 25.33 -7.11
CA CYS A 387 -12.61 26.49 -7.42
C CYS A 387 -13.21 26.45 -8.83
N ALA A 388 -12.93 25.38 -9.61
CA ALA A 388 -13.46 25.13 -10.95
C ALA A 388 -14.45 23.96 -10.93
N HIS A 389 -15.67 24.18 -10.53
CA HIS A 389 -16.64 23.11 -10.22
C HIS A 389 -17.16 22.30 -11.39
N ASN A 390 -17.35 20.96 -11.13
CA ASN A 390 -18.21 20.04 -11.91
C ASN A 390 -18.19 20.26 -13.41
N ASP A 391 -17.04 20.70 -13.91
CA ASP A 391 -16.83 21.02 -15.29
C ASP A 391 -15.72 20.19 -15.88
N TRP A 392 -15.88 19.87 -17.15
CA TRP A 392 -14.80 19.36 -17.95
C TRP A 392 -13.74 20.45 -18.14
N THR A 393 -12.49 20.08 -17.98
CA THR A 393 -11.33 20.91 -18.29
C THR A 393 -10.59 20.27 -19.46
N TRP A 394 -10.40 21.00 -20.52
CA TRP A 394 -9.53 20.57 -21.61
C TRP A 394 -8.07 20.80 -21.23
N ILE A 395 -7.29 19.73 -21.20
CA ILE A 395 -5.94 19.72 -20.64
C ILE A 395 -4.88 19.80 -21.74
N ASP A 396 -5.08 19.06 -22.84
CA ASP A 396 -4.07 18.92 -23.91
C ASP A 396 -4.73 18.43 -25.20
N GLY A 397 -3.95 18.41 -26.29
CA GLY A 397 -4.39 17.93 -27.59
C GLY A 397 -4.99 19.00 -28.48
N THR A 398 -5.53 18.61 -29.64
CA THR A 398 -6.06 19.51 -30.62
C THR A 398 -7.58 19.66 -30.57
N LYS A 399 -8.08 20.85 -30.97
CA LYS A 399 -9.54 21.13 -31.03
C LYS A 399 -10.19 20.56 -32.28
N THR A 400 -9.42 20.05 -33.22
CA THR A 400 -9.89 19.63 -34.55
C THR A 400 -9.54 18.16 -34.76
N ALA A 401 -10.54 17.41 -35.23
CA ALA A 401 -10.36 15.99 -35.54
C ALA A 401 -9.61 15.84 -36.87
N GLY A 402 -8.73 14.91 -36.97
CA GLY A 402 -8.29 14.29 -38.22
C GLY A 402 -7.42 15.09 -39.16
N VAL A 403 -7.06 16.36 -38.88
CA VAL A 403 -6.26 17.17 -39.80
C VAL A 403 -4.86 17.48 -39.28
N ASP A 404 -4.68 17.67 -38.00
CA ASP A 404 -3.41 18.03 -37.39
C ASP A 404 -3.00 17.17 -36.18
N GLY A 405 -3.64 16.05 -35.99
CA GLY A 405 -3.29 15.08 -34.92
C GLY A 405 -2.02 14.29 -35.22
N THR A 406 -1.04 14.90 -35.88
CA THR A 406 0.31 14.33 -35.97
C THR A 406 0.92 14.41 -34.57
N PRO A 407 1.31 13.28 -33.96
CA PRO A 407 2.03 13.30 -32.69
C PRO A 407 3.27 14.16 -32.91
N GLN A 408 3.40 15.23 -32.13
CA GLN A 408 4.63 15.97 -32.07
C GLN A 408 5.55 15.27 -31.09
N PHE A 409 6.48 14.48 -31.63
CA PHE A 409 7.55 13.95 -30.80
C PHE A 409 8.46 15.11 -30.40
N GLY A 410 8.61 15.33 -29.12
CA GLY A 410 9.72 16.11 -28.61
C GLY A 410 11.01 15.44 -29.08
N ALA A 411 12.02 16.22 -29.41
CA ALA A 411 13.32 15.71 -29.79
C ALA A 411 13.82 14.75 -28.70
N PHE A 412 13.88 13.47 -29.01
CA PHE A 412 14.49 12.45 -28.17
C PHE A 412 16.01 12.73 -28.16
N ALA A 413 16.48 13.44 -27.13
CA ALA A 413 17.91 13.66 -26.95
C ALA A 413 18.45 12.50 -26.09
N PRO A 414 19.32 11.63 -26.62
CA PRO A 414 19.90 10.52 -25.87
C PRO A 414 21.01 10.96 -24.89
N THR A 415 21.16 12.26 -24.64
CA THR A 415 22.18 12.80 -23.71
C THR A 415 21.52 13.59 -22.60
N ALA A 416 21.95 13.29 -21.36
CA ALA A 416 21.46 13.78 -20.08
C ALA A 416 20.81 15.18 -20.08
N PRO A 417 19.64 15.34 -19.45
CA PRO A 417 18.87 16.57 -19.51
C PRO A 417 19.46 17.62 -18.57
N THR A 418 20.05 18.66 -19.12
CA THR A 418 20.35 19.89 -18.38
C THR A 418 19.32 21.00 -18.59
N THR A 419 18.28 20.75 -19.41
CA THR A 419 17.15 21.65 -19.58
C THR A 419 15.90 20.78 -19.73
N LEU A 420 14.86 21.06 -18.95
CA LEU A 420 13.55 20.41 -19.07
C LEU A 420 13.07 20.55 -20.54
N PRO A 421 12.66 19.46 -21.22
CA PRO A 421 12.03 19.57 -22.53
C PRO A 421 10.79 20.46 -22.40
N ASN A 422 10.51 21.24 -23.46
CA ASN A 422 9.32 22.07 -23.47
C ASN A 422 8.06 21.20 -23.30
N PRO A 423 7.32 21.31 -22.20
CA PRO A 423 6.28 20.36 -21.83
C PRO A 423 5.04 20.37 -22.73
N LEU A 424 4.99 21.27 -23.72
CA LEU A 424 3.81 21.51 -24.53
C LEU A 424 3.87 20.91 -25.94
N THR A 425 4.84 20.01 -26.22
CA THR A 425 5.06 19.57 -27.62
C THR A 425 4.83 18.08 -27.88
N ASN A 426 4.61 17.27 -26.83
CA ASN A 426 4.41 15.84 -26.97
C ASN A 426 2.97 15.47 -26.64
N THR A 427 2.22 15.01 -27.63
CA THR A 427 0.87 14.47 -27.44
C THR A 427 0.74 13.20 -28.30
N PRO A 428 0.15 12.11 -27.79
CA PRO A 428 -0.15 10.94 -28.61
C PRO A 428 -1.01 11.31 -29.81
N GLY A 429 -0.84 10.63 -30.93
CA GLY A 429 -1.67 10.82 -32.10
C GLY A 429 -3.15 10.54 -31.85
N ALA A 430 -4.02 11.13 -32.66
CA ALA A 430 -5.46 10.94 -32.61
C ALA A 430 -5.81 9.46 -32.78
N ARG A 431 -6.57 8.90 -31.83
CA ARG A 431 -6.84 7.45 -31.76
C ARG A 431 -8.10 7.07 -31.00
N TYR A 432 -8.60 5.88 -31.25
CA TYR A 432 -9.65 5.25 -30.45
C TYR A 432 -9.29 3.79 -30.09
N GLY A 433 -9.93 3.25 -29.06
CA GLY A 433 -9.76 1.87 -28.65
C GLY A 433 -8.39 1.53 -28.05
N GLY A 434 -7.67 2.55 -27.55
CA GLY A 434 -6.41 2.38 -26.83
C GLY A 434 -6.62 1.78 -25.44
N ALA A 435 -5.63 1.02 -24.97
CA ALA A 435 -5.57 0.48 -23.62
C ALA A 435 -5.06 1.54 -22.63
N GLY A 436 -5.66 1.60 -21.45
CA GLY A 436 -5.29 2.57 -20.41
C GLY A 436 -5.00 1.92 -19.06
N TRP A 437 -4.02 2.44 -18.33
CA TRP A 437 -3.72 2.06 -16.93
C TRP A 437 -3.30 3.29 -16.11
N THR A 438 -3.49 3.22 -14.83
CA THR A 438 -2.94 4.20 -13.86
C THR A 438 -1.90 3.49 -12.99
N ASP A 439 -0.70 4.07 -12.87
CA ASP A 439 0.33 3.52 -12.00
C ASP A 439 0.09 3.89 -10.52
N LYS A 440 0.89 3.31 -9.63
CA LYS A 440 0.82 3.60 -8.18
C LYS A 440 1.17 5.03 -7.79
N PHE A 441 1.68 5.83 -8.72
CA PHE A 441 2.02 7.24 -8.53
C PHE A 441 0.95 8.18 -9.11
N GLY A 442 -0.09 7.63 -9.74
CA GLY A 442 -1.18 8.37 -10.38
C GLY A 442 -0.90 8.80 -11.82
N ASN A 443 0.17 8.30 -12.46
CA ASN A 443 0.46 8.61 -13.86
C ASN A 443 -0.37 7.71 -14.78
N LEU A 444 -0.77 8.28 -15.91
CA LEU A 444 -1.70 7.66 -16.84
C LEU A 444 -0.94 7.03 -18.01
N PHE A 445 -1.16 5.76 -18.26
CA PHE A 445 -0.52 5.03 -19.36
C PHE A 445 -1.51 4.75 -20.47
N LEU A 446 -1.04 4.90 -21.72
CA LEU A 446 -1.79 4.64 -22.94
C LEU A 446 -0.99 3.68 -23.81
N PHE A 447 -1.63 2.64 -24.34
CA PHE A 447 -1.02 1.70 -25.29
C PHE A 447 -1.94 1.48 -26.48
N GLY A 448 -1.38 1.57 -27.66
CA GLY A 448 -2.01 1.13 -28.90
C GLY A 448 -3.27 1.93 -29.28
N GLY A 449 -4.29 1.22 -29.74
CA GLY A 449 -5.45 1.79 -30.39
C GLY A 449 -5.30 1.87 -31.91
N THR A 450 -6.28 2.41 -32.58
CA THR A 450 -6.25 2.70 -34.03
C THR A 450 -6.34 4.20 -34.26
N GLY A 451 -5.50 4.74 -35.14
CA GLY A 451 -5.46 6.18 -35.35
C GLY A 451 -4.46 6.61 -36.40
N TRP A 452 -4.05 7.90 -36.30
CA TRP A 452 -3.15 8.53 -37.24
C TRP A 452 -1.69 8.34 -36.84
N GLU A 453 -0.86 7.98 -37.82
CA GLU A 453 0.58 7.84 -37.66
C GLU A 453 1.35 9.13 -37.90
N LEU A 454 2.59 9.16 -37.41
CA LEU A 454 3.56 10.27 -37.56
C LEU A 454 3.91 10.70 -38.99
N THR A 455 3.61 9.89 -39.98
CA THR A 455 4.16 10.09 -41.33
C THR A 455 3.45 11.15 -42.17
N GLY A 456 2.41 11.81 -41.66
CA GLY A 456 1.67 12.83 -42.40
C GLY A 456 1.08 12.35 -43.72
N LYS A 457 0.99 11.02 -43.91
CA LYS A 457 0.32 10.45 -45.08
C LYS A 457 -1.15 10.24 -44.73
N THR A 458 -2.00 10.96 -45.43
CA THR A 458 -3.43 10.64 -45.47
C THR A 458 -3.59 9.19 -45.87
N PRO A 459 -4.40 8.38 -45.19
CA PRO A 459 -4.59 6.99 -45.57
C PRO A 459 -5.42 6.93 -46.86
N PRO A 460 -4.88 6.48 -47.96
CA PRO A 460 -5.70 6.02 -49.07
C PRO A 460 -5.97 4.53 -49.03
N ASP A 461 -5.47 3.77 -48.07
CA ASP A 461 -5.58 2.33 -48.11
C ASP A 461 -6.16 1.75 -46.82
N THR A 462 -7.14 0.92 -46.98
CA THR A 462 -7.95 0.02 -46.16
C THR A 462 -7.20 -0.91 -45.23
N LEU A 463 -5.99 -0.63 -44.78
CA LEU A 463 -5.22 -1.46 -43.84
C LEU A 463 -5.20 -0.78 -42.47
N SER A 464 -5.69 -1.48 -41.48
CA SER A 464 -5.81 -1.03 -40.10
C SER A 464 -4.48 -0.53 -39.55
N ASN A 465 -4.45 0.71 -39.13
CA ASN A 465 -3.30 1.32 -38.45
C ASN A 465 -3.36 1.05 -36.96
N ALA A 466 -3.41 -0.22 -36.55
CA ALA A 466 -3.35 -0.59 -35.14
C ALA A 466 -1.94 -0.34 -34.61
N MET A 467 -1.84 0.48 -33.58
CA MET A 467 -0.61 0.93 -32.96
C MET A 467 -0.17 0.03 -31.80
N ASN A 468 1.11 0.05 -31.48
CA ASN A 468 1.68 -0.60 -30.30
C ASN A 468 2.62 0.33 -29.50
N ASP A 469 2.51 1.62 -29.75
CA ASP A 469 3.21 2.65 -28.99
C ASP A 469 2.67 2.71 -27.55
N MET A 470 3.56 2.94 -26.60
CA MET A 470 3.22 3.08 -25.20
C MET A 470 3.66 4.44 -24.70
N TRP A 471 2.72 5.16 -24.15
CA TRP A 471 2.89 6.51 -23.65
C TRP A 471 2.59 6.56 -22.15
N VAL A 472 3.25 7.48 -21.46
CA VAL A 472 2.87 7.86 -20.10
C VAL A 472 2.60 9.36 -20.05
N CYS A 473 1.48 9.71 -19.44
CA CYS A 473 1.21 11.07 -19.02
C CYS A 473 1.64 11.20 -17.56
N VAL A 474 2.72 11.94 -17.33
CA VAL A 474 3.13 12.30 -15.98
C VAL A 474 2.28 13.49 -15.55
N ALA A 475 1.40 13.26 -14.57
CA ALA A 475 0.55 14.31 -14.03
C ALA A 475 1.40 15.23 -13.14
N ILE A 476 1.66 16.45 -13.62
CA ILE A 476 2.37 17.49 -12.86
C ILE A 476 1.38 18.63 -12.63
N GLN A 477 0.81 18.68 -11.43
CA GLN A 477 -0.22 19.67 -11.05
C GLN A 477 -1.46 19.58 -11.98
N ASP A 478 -1.74 20.63 -12.74
CA ASP A 478 -2.88 20.69 -13.67
C ASP A 478 -2.53 20.27 -15.10
N PHE A 479 -1.32 19.79 -15.35
CA PHE A 479 -0.81 19.45 -16.67
C PHE A 479 -0.54 17.96 -16.81
N CYS A 480 -0.65 17.48 -18.03
CA CYS A 480 -0.25 16.16 -18.46
C CYS A 480 0.98 16.29 -19.37
N GLN A 481 2.11 15.77 -18.93
CA GLN A 481 3.29 15.72 -19.77
C GLN A 481 3.42 14.33 -20.38
N TRP A 482 3.12 14.20 -21.65
CA TRP A 482 3.24 12.93 -22.36
C TRP A 482 4.70 12.59 -22.67
N GLN A 483 5.05 11.32 -22.47
CA GLN A 483 6.34 10.74 -22.81
C GLN A 483 6.10 9.39 -23.48
N LEU A 484 6.79 9.14 -24.61
CA LEU A 484 6.81 7.82 -25.23
C LEU A 484 7.78 6.92 -24.46
N VAL A 485 7.26 5.80 -23.94
CA VAL A 485 8.04 4.87 -23.08
C VAL A 485 8.27 3.51 -23.72
N GLY A 486 7.66 3.23 -24.87
CA GLY A 486 7.87 1.95 -25.56
C GLY A 486 7.08 1.81 -26.85
N GLY A 487 7.28 0.69 -27.55
CA GLY A 487 6.57 0.35 -28.76
C GLY A 487 7.13 0.97 -30.05
N TYR A 488 6.39 0.75 -31.12
CA TYR A 488 6.66 1.33 -32.44
C TYR A 488 5.62 2.39 -32.79
N ASP A 489 6.05 3.44 -33.44
CA ASP A 489 5.14 4.29 -34.19
C ASP A 489 4.81 3.61 -35.53
N GLY A 490 3.72 2.93 -35.56
CA GLY A 490 2.97 2.50 -36.73
C GLY A 490 3.61 2.36 -38.13
N THR A 491 4.84 1.92 -38.31
CA THR A 491 5.32 1.56 -39.64
C THR A 491 4.87 0.17 -40.03
N VAL A 492 3.85 0.10 -40.82
CA VAL A 492 3.42 -1.09 -41.54
C VAL A 492 4.61 -1.68 -42.30
N VAL A 493 4.87 -2.95 -42.04
CA VAL A 493 5.73 -3.74 -42.93
C VAL A 493 4.95 -4.02 -44.22
N GLY A 494 4.91 -3.02 -45.07
CA GLY A 494 4.61 -3.23 -46.48
C GLY A 494 5.80 -3.95 -47.13
N SER A 495 5.56 -5.00 -47.88
CA SER A 495 6.55 -5.73 -48.68
C SER A 495 7.17 -4.80 -49.73
N GLY A 496 8.23 -4.08 -49.38
CA GLY A 496 8.93 -3.18 -50.32
C GLY A 496 9.97 -2.32 -49.62
N SER A 497 11.19 -2.59 -49.87
CA SER A 497 12.44 -2.08 -49.37
C SER A 497 12.61 -0.58 -49.19
N THR A 498 11.99 0.08 -48.26
CA THR A 498 12.49 1.34 -47.66
C THR A 498 11.85 1.56 -46.28
N ALA A 499 12.38 0.91 -45.27
CA ALA A 499 12.11 1.25 -43.89
C ALA A 499 12.84 2.55 -43.55
N THR A 500 12.11 3.59 -43.24
CA THR A 500 12.66 4.89 -42.85
C THR A 500 13.14 4.81 -41.38
N THR A 501 14.14 5.57 -41.08
CA THR A 501 15.22 5.42 -40.09
C THR A 501 14.81 5.56 -38.59
N VAL A 502 13.60 6.04 -38.28
CA VAL A 502 13.23 6.41 -36.89
C VAL A 502 12.83 5.20 -36.03
N GLY A 503 12.09 4.25 -36.59
CA GLY A 503 11.76 3.01 -35.87
C GLY A 503 12.98 2.09 -35.63
N LYS A 504 14.05 2.26 -36.42
CA LYS A 504 15.32 1.57 -36.21
C LYS A 504 16.11 2.09 -35.01
N GLU A 505 15.94 3.33 -34.60
CA GLU A 505 16.73 3.90 -33.50
C GLU A 505 16.27 3.44 -32.12
N ILE A 506 14.96 3.23 -31.91
CA ILE A 506 14.44 2.69 -30.64
C ILE A 506 14.78 1.21 -30.51
N ILE A 507 14.71 0.43 -31.62
CA ILE A 507 15.18 -0.96 -31.61
C ILE A 507 16.71 -1.01 -31.46
N ALA A 508 17.44 -0.12 -32.09
CA ALA A 508 18.91 -0.09 -31.94
C ALA A 508 19.31 0.25 -30.49
N ALA A 509 18.57 1.08 -29.79
CA ALA A 509 18.80 1.35 -28.37
C ALA A 509 18.46 0.13 -27.49
N ALA A 510 17.37 -0.57 -27.77
CA ALA A 510 17.01 -1.82 -27.09
C ALA A 510 17.98 -2.97 -27.41
N GLN A 511 18.44 -3.08 -28.65
CA GLN A 511 19.45 -4.05 -29.08
C GLN A 511 20.86 -3.76 -28.55
N GLN A 512 21.21 -2.48 -28.34
CA GLN A 512 22.47 -2.11 -27.65
C GLN A 512 22.47 -2.51 -26.19
N GLN A 513 21.32 -2.74 -25.57
CA GLN A 513 21.19 -3.22 -24.17
C GLN A 513 21.10 -4.75 -24.07
N GLY A 514 21.23 -5.47 -25.19
CA GLY A 514 21.29 -6.94 -25.18
C GLY A 514 19.93 -7.64 -24.93
N LEU A 515 18.81 -6.93 -25.12
CA LEU A 515 17.48 -7.48 -25.00
C LEU A 515 17.04 -8.18 -26.32
N PRO A 516 16.39 -9.33 -26.26
CA PRO A 516 15.91 -10.01 -27.47
C PRO A 516 14.79 -9.19 -28.13
N PRO A 517 14.76 -9.09 -29.49
CA PRO A 517 13.83 -8.25 -30.23
C PRO A 517 12.37 -8.73 -30.28
N ALA A 518 11.94 -9.64 -29.41
CA ALA A 518 10.74 -10.43 -29.61
C ALA A 518 9.66 -10.33 -28.52
N ALA A 519 9.71 -9.38 -27.60
CA ALA A 519 8.83 -9.42 -26.44
C ALA A 519 7.97 -8.17 -26.28
N VAL A 520 7.29 -7.70 -27.33
CA VAL A 520 6.30 -6.63 -27.23
C VAL A 520 4.99 -7.05 -27.91
N PRO A 521 3.82 -6.69 -27.36
CA PRO A 521 2.55 -6.95 -28.03
C PRO A 521 2.51 -6.27 -29.41
N GLY A 522 1.94 -6.93 -30.41
CA GLY A 522 1.69 -6.30 -31.71
C GLY A 522 0.64 -5.20 -31.62
N GLY A 523 0.59 -4.33 -32.65
CA GLY A 523 -0.39 -3.25 -32.75
C GLY A 523 -1.83 -3.78 -32.64
N ARG A 524 -2.65 -3.12 -31.80
CA ARG A 524 -4.00 -3.61 -31.48
C ARG A 524 -4.89 -2.56 -30.85
N LEU A 525 -6.20 -2.76 -30.99
CA LEU A 525 -7.27 -1.98 -30.36
C LEU A 525 -8.24 -2.92 -29.60
N GLY A 526 -9.00 -2.34 -28.69
CA GLY A 526 -10.06 -3.05 -27.95
C GLY A 526 -9.54 -4.18 -27.07
N THR A 527 -8.36 -4.01 -26.51
CA THR A 527 -7.73 -4.98 -25.60
C THR A 527 -8.38 -4.98 -24.22
N ALA A 528 -8.47 -6.15 -23.63
CA ALA A 528 -8.79 -6.33 -22.24
C ALA A 528 -7.58 -5.96 -21.36
N THR A 529 -7.79 -5.15 -20.30
CA THR A 529 -6.69 -4.63 -19.49
C THR A 529 -6.96 -4.74 -18.00
N TRP A 530 -5.89 -4.97 -17.21
CA TRP A 530 -5.92 -5.01 -15.75
C TRP A 530 -4.65 -4.44 -15.15
N THR A 531 -4.72 -4.06 -13.88
CA THR A 531 -3.56 -3.76 -13.03
C THR A 531 -3.55 -4.77 -11.88
N ASP A 532 -2.42 -5.44 -11.65
CA ASP A 532 -2.27 -6.36 -10.55
C ASP A 532 -1.96 -5.63 -9.21
N LYS A 533 -1.93 -6.37 -8.11
CA LYS A 533 -1.62 -5.81 -6.77
C LYS A 533 -0.21 -5.27 -6.62
N SER A 534 0.70 -5.66 -7.52
CA SER A 534 2.07 -5.15 -7.58
C SER A 534 2.17 -3.85 -8.39
N GLY A 535 1.07 -3.49 -9.07
CA GLY A 535 1.00 -2.34 -9.97
C GLY A 535 1.50 -2.66 -11.39
N ASN A 536 1.71 -3.93 -11.77
CA ASN A 536 2.04 -4.30 -13.14
C ASN A 536 0.79 -4.23 -14.02
N PHE A 537 0.98 -3.87 -15.28
CA PHE A 537 -0.11 -3.78 -16.24
C PHE A 537 -0.25 -5.07 -17.02
N TRP A 538 -1.48 -5.48 -17.24
CA TRP A 538 -1.82 -6.70 -17.95
C TRP A 538 -2.70 -6.39 -19.14
N LEU A 539 -2.51 -7.15 -20.21
CA LEU A 539 -3.20 -6.99 -21.47
C LEU A 539 -3.55 -8.37 -22.07
N PHE A 540 -4.80 -8.52 -22.53
CA PHE A 540 -5.25 -9.73 -23.22
C PHE A 540 -5.98 -9.40 -24.52
N GLY A 541 -5.67 -10.12 -25.56
CA GLY A 541 -6.42 -10.12 -26.80
C GLY A 541 -6.34 -8.80 -27.57
N GLY A 542 -7.48 -8.34 -28.08
CA GLY A 542 -7.61 -7.21 -29.00
C GLY A 542 -7.56 -7.63 -30.47
N SER A 543 -7.68 -6.66 -31.35
CA SER A 543 -7.68 -6.84 -32.80
C SER A 543 -6.65 -5.93 -33.49
N ASP A 544 -6.04 -6.42 -34.55
CA ASP A 544 -5.23 -5.58 -35.46
C ASP A 544 -6.09 -4.89 -36.57
N GLY A 545 -7.42 -4.96 -36.37
CA GLY A 545 -8.41 -4.46 -37.31
C GLY A 545 -8.92 -5.53 -38.29
N HIS A 546 -8.26 -6.67 -38.39
CA HIS A 546 -8.63 -7.78 -39.25
C HIS A 546 -8.71 -9.10 -38.48
N ASN A 547 -7.75 -9.34 -37.61
CA ASN A 547 -7.60 -10.60 -36.90
C ASN A 547 -7.72 -10.35 -35.40
N PHE A 548 -8.18 -11.35 -34.66
CA PHE A 548 -8.35 -11.31 -33.21
C PHE A 548 -7.24 -12.10 -32.52
N ARG A 549 -6.94 -11.73 -31.29
CA ARG A 549 -5.89 -12.34 -30.48
C ARG A 549 -6.43 -12.86 -29.16
N ASN A 550 -5.71 -13.83 -28.58
CA ASN A 550 -5.95 -14.34 -27.22
C ASN A 550 -4.66 -14.49 -26.41
N ASP A 551 -3.64 -13.76 -26.80
CA ASP A 551 -2.37 -13.66 -26.08
C ASP A 551 -2.52 -12.81 -24.81
N LEU A 552 -1.90 -13.26 -23.73
CA LEU A 552 -1.85 -12.58 -22.44
C LEU A 552 -0.43 -12.07 -22.19
N TRP A 553 -0.33 -10.79 -21.86
CA TRP A 553 0.92 -10.08 -21.64
C TRP A 553 0.92 -9.36 -20.30
N GLU A 554 2.08 -9.28 -19.66
CA GLU A 554 2.36 -8.50 -18.48
C GLU A 554 3.41 -7.44 -18.79
N TYR A 555 3.18 -6.19 -18.36
CA TYR A 555 4.14 -5.11 -18.37
C TYR A 555 4.60 -4.83 -16.94
N ASN A 556 5.86 -5.15 -16.65
CA ASN A 556 6.43 -4.98 -15.33
C ASN A 556 6.76 -3.51 -15.06
N THR A 557 6.17 -2.95 -14.01
CA THR A 557 6.34 -1.55 -13.62
C THR A 557 7.28 -1.37 -12.42
N SER A 558 7.94 -2.43 -11.94
CA SER A 558 8.69 -2.41 -10.68
C SER A 558 9.86 -1.41 -10.66
N ALA A 559 10.40 -1.06 -11.83
CA ALA A 559 11.48 -0.09 -11.98
C ALA A 559 11.02 1.38 -11.94
N PHE A 560 9.71 1.65 -11.98
CA PHE A 560 9.20 3.02 -12.01
C PHE A 560 9.37 3.72 -10.66
N ASN A 561 9.89 4.94 -10.69
CA ASN A 561 10.12 5.78 -9.52
C ASN A 561 9.21 7.03 -9.44
N GLY A 562 8.24 7.14 -10.34
CA GLY A 562 7.24 8.21 -10.35
C GLY A 562 7.64 9.54 -11.00
N SER A 563 8.90 9.74 -11.35
CA SER A 563 9.37 11.02 -11.90
C SER A 563 10.22 10.92 -13.15
N ASN A 564 10.70 9.74 -13.51
CA ASN A 564 11.54 9.57 -14.70
C ASN A 564 11.24 8.22 -15.37
N TYR A 565 10.64 8.31 -16.55
CA TYR A 565 10.26 7.17 -17.40
C TYR A 565 11.15 7.07 -18.64
N THR A 566 12.28 7.76 -18.65
CA THR A 566 13.11 8.04 -19.85
C THR A 566 13.99 6.89 -20.27
N THR A 567 13.81 5.68 -19.97
CA THR A 567 14.48 4.57 -20.66
C THR A 567 14.01 3.22 -20.14
N ALA A 568 13.33 2.45 -20.98
CA ALA A 568 13.27 0.98 -20.95
C ALA A 568 13.04 0.31 -19.57
N GLU A 569 12.38 1.00 -18.64
CA GLU A 569 12.26 0.52 -17.26
C GLU A 569 11.09 -0.45 -17.05
N GLY A 570 10.14 -0.51 -17.97
CA GLY A 570 9.11 -1.53 -18.00
C GLY A 570 9.38 -2.54 -19.10
N GLN A 571 9.10 -3.80 -18.86
CA GLN A 571 9.27 -4.85 -19.86
C GLN A 571 8.00 -5.64 -20.05
N TRP A 572 7.62 -5.84 -21.31
CA TRP A 572 6.57 -6.77 -21.66
C TRP A 572 7.07 -8.20 -21.52
N SER A 573 6.23 -9.06 -20.99
CA SER A 573 6.43 -10.50 -20.91
C SER A 573 5.20 -11.22 -21.47
N PHE A 574 5.41 -12.14 -22.42
CA PHE A 574 4.35 -13.02 -22.84
C PHE A 574 4.07 -14.05 -21.75
N VAL A 575 2.82 -14.09 -21.27
CA VAL A 575 2.42 -14.97 -20.16
C VAL A 575 1.68 -16.21 -20.64
N GLY A 576 0.82 -16.08 -21.63
CA GLY A 576 0.01 -17.20 -22.09
C GLY A 576 -0.85 -16.90 -23.30
N GLY A 577 -1.71 -17.84 -23.66
CA GLY A 577 -2.51 -17.76 -24.87
C GLY A 577 -1.74 -18.24 -26.12
N SER A 578 -2.16 -17.82 -27.30
CA SER A 578 -1.54 -18.20 -28.58
C SER A 578 -0.86 -17.00 -29.24
N ASN A 579 0.26 -17.25 -29.92
CA ASN A 579 0.89 -16.29 -30.82
C ASN A 579 0.24 -16.26 -32.22
N LEU A 580 -0.74 -17.11 -32.45
CA LEU A 580 -1.55 -17.14 -33.69
C LEU A 580 -2.81 -16.29 -33.49
N THR A 581 -3.35 -15.76 -34.59
CA THR A 581 -4.61 -15.05 -34.60
C THR A 581 -5.81 -15.99 -34.69
N ASP A 582 -7.00 -15.50 -34.39
CA ASP A 582 -8.29 -16.11 -34.61
C ASP A 582 -8.47 -17.47 -33.94
N GLN A 583 -7.85 -17.64 -32.80
CA GLN A 583 -7.89 -18.90 -32.07
C GLN A 583 -9.21 -19.08 -31.31
N PRO A 584 -9.84 -20.26 -31.41
CA PRO A 584 -11.04 -20.59 -30.64
C PRO A 584 -10.74 -20.65 -29.15
N GLY A 585 -11.78 -20.45 -28.35
CA GLY A 585 -11.70 -20.67 -26.90
C GLY A 585 -11.59 -22.14 -26.54
N SER A 586 -10.92 -22.45 -25.44
CA SER A 586 -10.87 -23.78 -24.86
C SER A 586 -11.61 -23.81 -23.54
N TYR A 587 -12.75 -24.50 -23.48
CA TYR A 587 -13.62 -24.62 -22.33
C TYR A 587 -13.49 -25.95 -21.58
N SER A 588 -12.53 -26.80 -22.00
CA SER A 588 -12.18 -28.05 -21.34
C SER A 588 -10.70 -28.33 -21.52
N GLY A 589 -10.10 -29.05 -20.58
CA GLY A 589 -8.66 -29.29 -20.58
C GLY A 589 -7.89 -28.04 -20.11
N THR A 590 -6.94 -27.56 -20.92
CA THR A 590 -6.30 -26.24 -20.64
C THR A 590 -7.26 -25.14 -21.06
N LEU A 591 -7.80 -24.45 -20.08
CA LEU A 591 -8.80 -23.42 -20.26
C LEU A 591 -8.15 -22.12 -20.77
N VAL A 592 -8.67 -21.55 -21.85
CA VAL A 592 -8.22 -20.26 -22.40
C VAL A 592 -9.39 -19.58 -23.11
N PRO A 593 -9.68 -18.28 -22.86
CA PRO A 593 -10.67 -17.56 -23.64
C PRO A 593 -10.29 -17.50 -25.13
N GLY A 594 -11.29 -17.54 -26.00
CA GLY A 594 -11.08 -17.36 -27.44
C GLY A 594 -10.55 -15.99 -27.80
N ALA A 595 -9.94 -15.89 -28.99
CA ALA A 595 -9.43 -14.63 -29.53
C ALA A 595 -10.58 -13.63 -29.68
N ARG A 596 -10.44 -12.45 -29.06
CA ARG A 596 -11.51 -11.46 -28.92
C ARG A 596 -11.02 -10.04 -28.77
N THR A 597 -11.90 -9.09 -29.07
CA THR A 597 -11.75 -7.66 -28.85
C THR A 597 -12.92 -7.13 -28.03
N ASN A 598 -12.78 -5.94 -27.43
CA ASN A 598 -13.84 -5.18 -26.78
C ASN A 598 -14.58 -5.95 -25.66
N ALA A 599 -13.89 -6.84 -24.97
CA ALA A 599 -14.39 -7.51 -23.77
C ALA A 599 -14.36 -6.57 -22.56
N VAL A 600 -15.29 -6.80 -21.63
CA VAL A 600 -15.32 -6.06 -20.35
C VAL A 600 -14.38 -6.71 -19.35
N THR A 601 -13.71 -5.89 -18.55
CA THR A 601 -12.71 -6.35 -17.59
C THR A 601 -12.92 -5.78 -16.20
N TRP A 602 -12.53 -6.55 -15.19
CA TRP A 602 -12.52 -6.14 -13.79
C TRP A 602 -11.34 -6.75 -13.06
N THR A 603 -10.85 -6.07 -12.04
CA THR A 603 -9.97 -6.65 -11.01
C THR A 603 -10.74 -6.70 -9.70
N ASP A 604 -10.85 -7.88 -9.09
CA ASP A 604 -11.53 -8.02 -7.82
C ASP A 604 -10.64 -7.60 -6.62
N SER A 605 -11.20 -7.54 -5.44
CA SER A 605 -10.48 -7.19 -4.21
C SER A 605 -9.39 -8.20 -3.84
N SER A 606 -9.45 -9.42 -4.35
CA SER A 606 -8.42 -10.46 -4.22
C SER A 606 -7.29 -10.29 -5.22
N GLY A 607 -7.48 -9.45 -6.25
CA GLY A 607 -6.54 -9.21 -7.35
C GLY A 607 -6.63 -10.22 -8.47
N ASN A 608 -7.73 -10.98 -8.56
CA ASN A 608 -8.01 -11.81 -9.72
C ASN A 608 -8.54 -10.94 -10.85
N PHE A 609 -8.24 -11.34 -12.09
CA PHE A 609 -8.71 -10.65 -13.29
C PHE A 609 -9.95 -11.33 -13.82
N TRP A 610 -10.95 -10.54 -14.14
CA TRP A 610 -12.22 -10.99 -14.68
C TRP A 610 -12.40 -10.47 -16.10
N LEU A 611 -12.97 -11.30 -16.98
CA LEU A 611 -13.21 -11.02 -18.39
C LEU A 611 -14.63 -11.47 -18.75
N PHE A 612 -15.40 -10.61 -19.40
CA PHE A 612 -16.74 -10.94 -19.88
C PHE A 612 -16.93 -10.55 -21.35
N GLY A 613 -17.45 -11.47 -22.13
CA GLY A 613 -17.94 -11.21 -23.46
C GLY A 613 -16.88 -10.73 -24.44
N GLY A 614 -17.20 -9.69 -25.19
CA GLY A 614 -16.43 -9.19 -26.33
C GLY A 614 -16.90 -9.77 -27.65
N TYR A 615 -16.29 -9.32 -28.76
CA TYR A 615 -16.51 -9.88 -30.09
C TYR A 615 -15.32 -10.78 -30.45
N GLY A 616 -15.60 -12.03 -30.73
CA GLY A 616 -14.51 -13.00 -30.91
C GLY A 616 -14.97 -14.42 -31.24
N TYR A 617 -14.04 -15.34 -31.13
CA TYR A 617 -14.24 -16.74 -31.45
C TYR A 617 -14.68 -17.57 -30.23
N ASP A 618 -15.75 -18.35 -30.40
CA ASP A 618 -16.20 -19.32 -29.40
C ASP A 618 -15.34 -20.60 -29.37
N GLY A 619 -15.77 -21.61 -28.60
CA GLY A 619 -15.09 -22.88 -28.47
C GLY A 619 -15.54 -23.95 -29.50
N GLN A 620 -16.30 -23.62 -30.53
CA GLN A 620 -16.78 -24.59 -31.52
C GLN A 620 -15.69 -25.07 -32.49
N SER A 621 -15.98 -26.16 -33.14
CA SER A 621 -15.18 -26.64 -34.27
C SER A 621 -16.12 -26.94 -35.46
N PRO A 622 -16.18 -26.11 -36.49
CA PRO A 622 -15.41 -24.85 -36.66
C PRO A 622 -15.86 -23.76 -35.68
N ALA A 623 -14.92 -22.91 -35.28
CA ALA A 623 -15.17 -21.77 -34.41
C ALA A 623 -16.11 -20.75 -35.05
N VAL A 624 -17.03 -20.20 -34.26
CA VAL A 624 -17.98 -19.17 -34.68
C VAL A 624 -17.56 -17.84 -34.15
N LEU A 625 -17.54 -16.82 -34.99
CA LEU A 625 -17.25 -15.44 -34.66
C LEU A 625 -18.55 -14.70 -34.29
N GLY A 626 -18.57 -13.97 -33.17
CA GLY A 626 -19.71 -13.19 -32.76
C GLY A 626 -19.56 -12.60 -31.36
N ALA A 627 -20.64 -11.99 -30.90
CA ALA A 627 -20.72 -11.46 -29.53
C ALA A 627 -20.77 -12.61 -28.51
N LEU A 628 -19.94 -12.55 -27.49
CA LEU A 628 -19.79 -13.58 -26.47
C LEU A 628 -20.44 -13.15 -25.16
N ASN A 629 -20.83 -14.14 -24.30
CA ASN A 629 -21.34 -13.90 -22.96
C ASN A 629 -20.68 -14.76 -21.88
N ASP A 630 -19.52 -15.30 -22.21
CA ASP A 630 -18.72 -16.10 -21.30
C ASP A 630 -18.01 -15.23 -20.27
N LEU A 631 -18.07 -15.65 -19.02
CA LEU A 631 -17.38 -15.04 -17.89
C LEU A 631 -16.19 -15.90 -17.48
N TRP A 632 -15.03 -15.29 -17.43
CA TRP A 632 -13.78 -15.91 -17.09
C TRP A 632 -13.10 -15.23 -15.92
N GLU A 633 -12.39 -16.00 -15.11
CA GLU A 633 -11.51 -15.52 -14.05
C GLU A 633 -10.07 -15.96 -14.35
N TYR A 634 -9.10 -15.07 -14.23
CA TYR A 634 -7.69 -15.41 -14.23
C TYR A 634 -7.16 -15.32 -12.82
N THR A 635 -6.86 -16.46 -12.22
CA THR A 635 -6.42 -16.59 -10.84
C THR A 635 -5.33 -17.64 -10.71
N GLY A 636 -4.34 -17.40 -9.84
CA GLY A 636 -3.24 -18.34 -9.64
C GLY A 636 -2.44 -18.70 -10.91
N GLY A 637 -2.41 -17.79 -11.90
CA GLY A 637 -1.71 -18.01 -13.17
C GLY A 637 -2.51 -18.82 -14.21
N ASN A 638 -3.80 -19.06 -13.99
CA ASN A 638 -4.63 -19.87 -14.87
C ASN A 638 -5.99 -19.22 -15.14
N TRP A 639 -6.52 -19.44 -16.34
CA TRP A 639 -7.89 -19.11 -16.66
C TRP A 639 -8.87 -20.14 -16.10
N VAL A 640 -9.96 -19.67 -15.56
CA VAL A 640 -11.11 -20.46 -15.07
C VAL A 640 -12.36 -19.97 -15.80
N PHE A 641 -13.08 -20.87 -16.45
CA PHE A 641 -14.39 -20.58 -17.01
C PHE A 641 -15.42 -20.58 -15.87
N VAL A 642 -16.13 -19.48 -15.67
CA VAL A 642 -17.02 -19.27 -14.52
C VAL A 642 -18.48 -19.48 -14.91
N SER A 643 -18.94 -18.83 -15.96
CA SER A 643 -20.34 -18.92 -16.42
C SER A 643 -20.49 -18.41 -17.86
N GLY A 644 -21.70 -18.53 -18.40
CA GLY A 644 -22.03 -18.09 -19.75
C GLY A 644 -22.18 -19.23 -20.73
N GLY A 645 -22.17 -18.94 -22.01
CA GLY A 645 -22.25 -19.93 -23.09
C GLY A 645 -20.98 -20.75 -23.19
N ASN A 646 -20.92 -21.87 -22.52
CA ASN A 646 -19.74 -22.73 -22.49
C ASN A 646 -19.59 -23.61 -23.73
N THR A 647 -20.61 -23.76 -24.48
CA THR A 647 -20.68 -24.68 -25.58
C THR A 647 -20.97 -23.95 -26.87
N THR A 648 -20.50 -22.63 -26.98
CA THR A 648 -20.45 -22.60 -28.34
C THR A 648 -21.41 -21.82 -29.20
N LYS A 649 -22.05 -20.82 -28.68
CA LYS A 649 -22.69 -19.87 -29.58
C LYS A 649 -22.33 -18.46 -29.21
N ALA A 650 -21.47 -17.87 -30.00
CA ALA A 650 -21.53 -16.45 -30.21
C ALA A 650 -23.01 -16.08 -30.48
N ASN A 651 -23.47 -14.93 -29.97
CA ASN A 651 -24.87 -14.47 -30.03
C ASN A 651 -25.82 -15.28 -29.14
N GLN A 652 -25.66 -15.10 -27.85
CA GLN A 652 -26.49 -15.70 -26.82
C GLN A 652 -27.44 -14.65 -26.25
N ASN A 653 -28.74 -14.96 -26.29
CA ASN A 653 -29.76 -14.07 -25.70
C ASN A 653 -29.60 -13.92 -24.19
N GLY A 654 -29.84 -12.73 -23.67
CA GLY A 654 -29.87 -12.50 -22.24
C GLY A 654 -31.04 -13.19 -21.56
N ILE A 655 -30.80 -13.71 -20.35
CA ILE A 655 -31.82 -14.30 -19.46
C ILE A 655 -31.97 -13.37 -18.25
N TYR A 656 -33.03 -12.58 -18.22
CA TYR A 656 -33.16 -11.44 -17.32
C TYR A 656 -33.84 -11.77 -15.97
N GLY A 657 -34.71 -12.75 -15.91
CA GLY A 657 -35.48 -13.04 -14.70
C GLY A 657 -36.35 -11.86 -14.25
N THR A 658 -36.47 -11.67 -12.94
CA THR A 658 -37.15 -10.53 -12.34
C THR A 658 -36.13 -9.46 -11.95
N GLN A 659 -36.37 -8.21 -12.32
CA GLN A 659 -35.48 -7.09 -12.00
C GLN A 659 -35.22 -6.97 -10.50
N GLY A 660 -34.01 -6.76 -10.11
CA GLY A 660 -33.54 -6.69 -8.71
C GLY A 660 -33.47 -8.05 -8.00
N THR A 661 -33.82 -9.15 -8.70
CA THR A 661 -33.80 -10.49 -8.10
C THR A 661 -32.65 -11.32 -8.64
N THR A 662 -31.81 -11.78 -7.75
CA THR A 662 -30.72 -12.69 -8.06
C THR A 662 -31.25 -14.09 -8.37
N ALA A 663 -30.81 -14.70 -9.44
CA ALA A 663 -31.15 -16.09 -9.76
C ALA A 663 -30.02 -16.79 -10.52
N PRO A 664 -29.82 -18.10 -10.32
CA PRO A 664 -28.72 -18.85 -10.98
C PRO A 664 -28.89 -18.96 -12.51
N THR A 665 -30.09 -18.68 -13.02
CA THR A 665 -30.37 -18.67 -14.47
C THR A 665 -30.13 -17.30 -15.12
N ASN A 666 -30.03 -16.23 -14.31
CA ASN A 666 -29.83 -14.88 -14.84
C ASN A 666 -28.45 -14.79 -15.53
N MET A 667 -28.44 -14.20 -16.72
CA MET A 667 -27.22 -14.07 -17.51
C MET A 667 -27.37 -12.93 -18.51
N PRO A 668 -26.42 -12.00 -18.59
CA PRO A 668 -26.40 -11.02 -19.68
C PRO A 668 -26.26 -11.69 -21.03
N GLY A 669 -26.86 -11.11 -22.07
CA GLY A 669 -26.67 -11.55 -23.46
C GLY A 669 -25.25 -11.31 -23.96
N GLY A 670 -24.90 -12.01 -25.06
CA GLY A 670 -23.60 -11.83 -25.73
C GLY A 670 -23.44 -10.39 -26.19
N ARG A 671 -22.31 -9.76 -25.82
CA ARG A 671 -22.08 -8.33 -26.10
C ARG A 671 -20.60 -7.93 -26.15
N GLN A 672 -20.35 -6.84 -26.86
CA GLN A 672 -19.09 -6.14 -26.92
C GLN A 672 -19.25 -4.67 -26.49
N GLU A 673 -18.14 -4.01 -26.16
CA GLU A 673 -18.09 -2.56 -25.89
C GLU A 673 -19.07 -2.09 -24.79
N ALA A 674 -19.39 -2.97 -23.86
CA ALA A 674 -20.11 -2.62 -22.66
C ALA A 674 -19.15 -1.99 -21.63
N VAL A 675 -19.71 -1.27 -20.67
CA VAL A 675 -18.92 -0.64 -19.59
C VAL A 675 -18.95 -1.53 -18.35
N GLY A 676 -17.79 -1.66 -17.69
CA GLY A 676 -17.65 -2.43 -16.46
C GLY A 676 -17.07 -1.63 -15.30
N TRP A 677 -17.55 -1.92 -14.08
CA TRP A 677 -17.03 -1.37 -12.83
C TRP A 677 -16.94 -2.45 -11.76
N ALA A 678 -15.87 -2.43 -10.96
CA ALA A 678 -15.73 -3.28 -9.77
C ALA A 678 -15.94 -2.43 -8.51
N ASP A 679 -16.93 -2.76 -7.69
CA ASP A 679 -17.16 -2.02 -6.46
C ASP A 679 -16.27 -2.53 -5.30
N ALA A 680 -16.17 -1.75 -4.22
CA ALA A 680 -15.36 -2.09 -3.06
C ALA A 680 -15.82 -3.37 -2.33
N SER A 681 -17.05 -3.83 -2.58
CA SER A 681 -17.60 -5.07 -2.04
C SER A 681 -17.26 -6.30 -2.89
N GLY A 682 -16.54 -6.10 -4.01
CA GLY A 682 -16.15 -7.15 -4.94
C GLY A 682 -17.24 -7.55 -5.94
N ASN A 683 -18.29 -6.73 -6.12
CA ASN A 683 -19.26 -6.99 -7.16
C ASN A 683 -18.78 -6.43 -8.50
N LEU A 684 -19.11 -7.13 -9.59
CA LEU A 684 -18.76 -6.73 -10.95
C LEU A 684 -20.01 -6.17 -11.64
N TRP A 685 -19.97 -4.90 -12.00
CA TRP A 685 -21.06 -4.20 -12.65
C TRP A 685 -20.85 -4.14 -14.16
N LEU A 686 -21.94 -4.25 -14.94
CA LEU A 686 -21.93 -4.26 -16.41
C LEU A 686 -23.08 -3.42 -16.93
N PHE A 687 -22.81 -2.51 -17.86
CA PHE A 687 -23.84 -1.66 -18.47
C PHE A 687 -23.73 -1.63 -20.00
N GLY A 688 -24.85 -1.83 -20.67
CA GLY A 688 -25.02 -1.57 -22.09
C GLY A 688 -24.16 -2.46 -23.00
N GLY A 689 -23.62 -1.86 -24.06
CA GLY A 689 -22.87 -2.51 -25.12
C GLY A 689 -23.70 -2.78 -26.38
N GLU A 690 -23.06 -3.32 -27.41
CA GLU A 690 -23.69 -3.87 -28.60
C GLU A 690 -23.79 -5.38 -28.48
N GLY A 691 -24.99 -5.94 -28.60
CA GLY A 691 -25.16 -7.39 -28.44
C GLY A 691 -26.60 -7.89 -28.49
N ASP A 692 -26.82 -9.04 -27.83
CA ASP A 692 -28.08 -9.76 -27.85
C ASP A 692 -28.93 -9.43 -26.63
N ASP A 693 -30.14 -9.04 -26.86
CA ASP A 693 -31.16 -8.77 -25.84
C ASP A 693 -31.93 -10.02 -25.41
N SER A 694 -33.05 -9.88 -24.68
CA SER A 694 -33.86 -11.02 -24.21
C SER A 694 -34.65 -11.74 -25.32
N VAL A 695 -34.85 -11.12 -26.46
CA VAL A 695 -35.68 -11.66 -27.59
C VAL A 695 -34.82 -12.03 -28.79
N GLY A 696 -33.50 -11.82 -28.76
CA GLY A 696 -32.58 -12.19 -29.81
C GLY A 696 -32.45 -11.13 -30.91
N THR A 697 -32.56 -9.86 -30.53
CA THR A 697 -32.21 -8.76 -31.43
C THR A 697 -30.67 -8.76 -31.60
N ALA A 698 -30.20 -9.37 -32.66
CA ALA A 698 -28.78 -9.46 -32.94
C ALA A 698 -28.19 -8.06 -33.17
N ASN A 699 -27.03 -7.79 -32.54
CA ASN A 699 -26.34 -6.50 -32.62
C ASN A 699 -27.22 -5.30 -32.21
N GLY A 700 -28.11 -5.52 -31.24
CA GLY A 700 -28.89 -4.44 -30.65
C GLY A 700 -28.05 -3.59 -29.70
N ILE A 701 -28.35 -2.31 -29.59
CA ILE A 701 -27.69 -1.44 -28.61
C ILE A 701 -28.43 -1.56 -27.27
N LEU A 702 -27.72 -1.82 -26.20
CA LEU A 702 -28.28 -2.18 -24.89
C LEU A 702 -28.17 -1.00 -23.90
N ASP A 703 -29.08 -1.00 -22.91
CA ASP A 703 -29.10 -0.07 -21.78
C ASP A 703 -29.25 -0.78 -20.42
N ASP A 704 -29.16 -2.11 -20.42
CA ASP A 704 -29.34 -2.93 -19.23
C ASP A 704 -28.14 -2.82 -18.28
N LEU A 705 -28.45 -2.70 -16.98
CA LEU A 705 -27.47 -2.69 -15.90
C LEU A 705 -27.54 -4.01 -15.13
N TRP A 706 -26.42 -4.65 -15.02
CA TRP A 706 -26.24 -5.91 -14.33
C TRP A 706 -25.20 -5.82 -13.23
N VAL A 707 -25.33 -6.68 -12.22
CA VAL A 707 -24.29 -6.90 -11.22
C VAL A 707 -24.05 -8.40 -11.05
N TYR A 708 -22.79 -8.81 -11.09
CA TYR A 708 -22.34 -10.16 -10.72
C TYR A 708 -21.78 -10.13 -9.31
N ASN A 709 -22.37 -10.94 -8.43
CA ASN A 709 -21.84 -11.10 -7.09
C ASN A 709 -20.89 -12.30 -7.03
N ILE A 710 -19.61 -12.05 -6.79
CA ILE A 710 -18.57 -13.10 -6.79
C ILE A 710 -18.84 -14.15 -5.71
N ALA A 711 -19.32 -13.75 -4.54
CA ALA A 711 -19.56 -14.68 -3.43
C ALA A 711 -20.69 -15.67 -3.70
N SER A 712 -21.76 -15.23 -4.36
CA SER A 712 -22.89 -16.09 -4.74
C SER A 712 -22.77 -16.69 -6.13
N THR A 713 -21.79 -16.23 -6.93
CA THR A 713 -21.58 -16.63 -8.34
C THR A 713 -22.82 -16.42 -9.23
N GLN A 714 -23.56 -15.34 -9.03
CA GLN A 714 -24.82 -15.11 -9.72
C GLN A 714 -24.96 -13.68 -10.24
N TRP A 715 -25.61 -13.57 -11.40
CA TRP A 715 -25.99 -12.30 -11.98
C TRP A 715 -27.33 -11.80 -11.46
N THR A 716 -27.46 -10.49 -11.33
CA THR A 716 -28.72 -9.79 -11.06
C THR A 716 -28.90 -8.70 -12.12
N TRP A 717 -30.03 -8.71 -12.81
CA TRP A 717 -30.44 -7.57 -13.64
C TRP A 717 -31.01 -6.47 -12.75
N VAL A 718 -30.31 -5.33 -12.67
CA VAL A 718 -30.59 -4.27 -11.69
C VAL A 718 -31.49 -3.20 -12.27
N ALA A 719 -31.21 -2.75 -13.49
CA ALA A 719 -31.92 -1.64 -14.11
C ALA A 719 -31.87 -1.73 -15.64
N GLY A 720 -32.52 -0.81 -16.32
CA GLY A 720 -32.59 -0.74 -17.79
C GLY A 720 -33.61 -1.68 -18.40
N SER A 721 -33.61 -1.74 -19.72
CA SER A 721 -34.53 -2.56 -20.51
C SER A 721 -33.95 -3.95 -20.77
N LYS A 722 -34.81 -4.93 -20.90
CA LYS A 722 -34.45 -6.26 -21.41
C LYS A 722 -34.51 -6.36 -22.94
N THR A 723 -34.93 -5.30 -23.62
CA THR A 723 -34.94 -5.17 -25.08
C THR A 723 -34.03 -4.05 -25.53
N ALA A 724 -33.35 -4.27 -26.64
CA ALA A 724 -32.37 -3.32 -27.21
C ALA A 724 -33.00 -2.03 -27.73
N ASN A 725 -32.16 -1.08 -28.05
CA ASN A 725 -32.48 0.16 -28.77
C ASN A 725 -33.47 1.07 -28.04
N GLN A 726 -33.25 1.29 -26.75
CA GLN A 726 -34.05 2.17 -25.92
C GLN A 726 -33.49 3.61 -25.90
N THR A 727 -34.41 4.58 -25.96
CA THR A 727 -34.02 6.00 -25.85
C THR A 727 -33.73 6.40 -24.42
N GLY A 728 -32.81 7.37 -24.23
CA GLY A 728 -32.50 7.91 -22.91
C GLY A 728 -33.66 8.75 -22.36
N ALA A 729 -33.83 8.70 -21.04
CA ALA A 729 -34.76 9.54 -20.30
C ALA A 729 -33.98 10.69 -19.61
N TYR A 730 -34.08 11.88 -20.16
CA TYR A 730 -33.37 13.07 -19.68
C TYR A 730 -34.39 14.02 -19.02
N PRO A 731 -34.45 14.09 -17.70
CA PRO A 731 -35.30 15.09 -17.04
C PRO A 731 -34.82 16.50 -17.35
N ALA A 732 -35.71 17.47 -17.27
CA ALA A 732 -35.34 18.86 -17.49
C ALA A 732 -34.20 19.27 -16.55
N GLN A 733 -33.07 19.72 -17.11
CA GLN A 733 -31.97 20.24 -16.30
C GLN A 733 -32.48 21.43 -15.47
N PRO A 734 -32.04 21.59 -14.22
CA PRO A 734 -32.30 22.81 -13.50
C PRO A 734 -31.66 23.96 -14.26
N VAL A 735 -32.48 24.95 -14.62
CA VAL A 735 -32.06 26.11 -15.40
C VAL A 735 -31.03 26.88 -14.58
N THR A 736 -29.77 26.87 -15.02
CA THR A 736 -28.69 27.71 -14.47
C THR A 736 -28.79 29.10 -15.07
N GLY A 737 -29.71 29.91 -14.55
CA GLY A 737 -29.79 31.35 -14.83
C GLY A 737 -30.01 32.11 -13.52
N PRO A 738 -29.81 33.43 -13.47
CA PRO A 738 -30.06 34.19 -12.25
C PRO A 738 -31.52 34.02 -11.81
N VAL A 739 -31.70 33.39 -10.68
CA VAL A 739 -33.01 32.96 -10.16
C VAL A 739 -33.83 34.17 -9.79
N SER A 740 -34.91 34.39 -10.53
CA SER A 740 -36.04 35.22 -10.10
C SER A 740 -36.75 34.51 -8.91
N THR A 741 -36.97 35.24 -7.86
CA THR A 741 -37.43 34.78 -6.51
C THR A 741 -38.87 34.28 -6.41
N THR A 742 -39.42 33.57 -7.38
CA THR A 742 -40.79 33.00 -7.27
C THR A 742 -40.90 31.72 -8.06
N SER A 743 -40.67 30.57 -7.39
CA SER A 743 -41.38 29.32 -7.65
C SER A 743 -40.99 28.20 -6.71
N ALA A 744 -41.99 27.49 -6.26
CA ALA A 744 -41.91 26.46 -5.24
C ALA A 744 -41.23 25.17 -5.69
N ALA A 745 -40.60 24.49 -4.71
CA ALA A 745 -40.15 23.11 -4.68
C ALA A 745 -38.95 22.75 -5.55
N GLY A 746 -37.79 22.64 -4.91
CA GLY A 746 -36.61 21.94 -5.43
C GLY A 746 -35.37 22.81 -5.65
N THR A 747 -35.28 24.01 -5.09
CA THR A 747 -34.10 24.88 -5.24
C THR A 747 -33.18 24.74 -4.04
N CYS A 748 -31.87 24.61 -4.30
CA CYS A 748 -30.85 24.96 -3.31
C CYS A 748 -31.08 26.40 -2.89
N GLY A 749 -31.85 26.61 -1.82
CA GLY A 749 -32.16 27.92 -1.28
C GLY A 749 -31.00 28.34 -0.39
N LEU A 750 -30.40 29.47 -0.70
CA LEU A 750 -29.55 30.21 0.21
C LEU A 750 -30.35 30.50 1.49
N SER A 751 -30.08 29.83 2.59
CA SER A 751 -30.54 30.27 3.90
C SER A 751 -29.39 30.91 4.65
N VAL A 752 -29.53 32.16 4.94
CA VAL A 752 -28.71 32.93 5.87
C VAL A 752 -28.97 32.38 7.27
N GLY A 753 -28.03 31.64 7.83
CA GLY A 753 -28.04 31.16 9.22
C GLY A 753 -27.66 29.67 9.34
N ASN A 754 -26.44 29.44 9.75
CA ASN A 754 -25.85 28.23 10.36
C ASN A 754 -26.53 26.86 10.14
N ALA A 755 -26.55 26.34 8.92
CA ALA A 755 -26.73 24.92 8.66
C ALA A 755 -25.90 24.51 7.42
N PRO A 756 -25.23 23.37 7.41
CA PRO A 756 -24.42 22.94 6.28
C PRO A 756 -25.31 22.66 5.08
N LEU A 757 -24.97 23.27 3.94
CA LEU A 757 -25.58 22.96 2.64
C LEU A 757 -25.09 21.58 2.18
N SER A 758 -25.88 20.57 2.35
CA SER A 758 -25.69 19.32 1.65
C SER A 758 -26.41 19.42 0.30
N CYS A 759 -25.67 19.72 -0.76
CA CYS A 759 -26.15 19.48 -2.11
C CYS A 759 -25.97 18.00 -2.44
N SER A 760 -26.95 17.19 -2.08
CA SER A 760 -27.06 15.84 -2.65
C SER A 760 -27.38 15.99 -4.15
N PRO A 761 -26.82 15.14 -5.05
CA PRO A 761 -27.26 15.11 -6.43
C PRO A 761 -28.77 14.93 -6.45
N ILE A 762 -29.46 15.76 -7.20
CA ILE A 762 -30.93 15.71 -7.27
C ILE A 762 -31.25 14.39 -7.99
N SER A 763 -31.66 13.38 -7.25
CA SER A 763 -32.26 12.18 -7.82
C SER A 763 -33.58 12.54 -8.43
N LEU A 764 -33.57 12.80 -9.74
CA LEU A 764 -34.81 12.97 -10.51
C LEU A 764 -35.32 11.57 -10.82
N THR A 765 -36.45 11.19 -10.22
CA THR A 765 -37.10 9.93 -10.50
C THR A 765 -37.39 9.78 -11.98
N GLY A 766 -36.83 8.72 -12.62
CA GLY A 766 -37.06 8.39 -14.02
C GLY A 766 -35.92 8.79 -14.97
N ALA A 767 -34.81 9.36 -14.49
CA ALA A 767 -33.61 9.57 -15.32
C ALA A 767 -32.95 8.25 -15.68
N PHE A 768 -32.58 8.04 -16.95
CA PHE A 768 -31.87 6.83 -17.38
C PHE A 768 -31.10 7.07 -18.67
N PRO A 769 -29.81 6.61 -18.77
CA PRO A 769 -29.05 6.73 -20.01
C PRO A 769 -29.66 5.86 -21.12
N GLY A 770 -29.72 6.36 -22.36
CA GLY A 770 -30.13 5.56 -23.50
C GLY A 770 -29.16 4.43 -23.81
N SER A 771 -29.64 3.47 -24.60
CA SER A 771 -28.83 2.34 -25.11
C SER A 771 -27.56 2.85 -25.80
N ARG A 772 -26.41 2.31 -25.42
CA ARG A 772 -25.10 2.74 -25.94
C ARG A 772 -24.00 1.69 -25.83
N TRP A 773 -23.01 1.82 -26.70
CA TRP A 773 -21.77 1.06 -26.66
C TRP A 773 -20.55 1.98 -26.72
N GLY A 774 -19.37 1.50 -26.32
CA GLY A 774 -18.11 2.24 -26.38
C GLY A 774 -18.09 3.49 -25.49
N ALA A 775 -18.91 3.54 -24.44
CA ALA A 775 -18.89 4.62 -23.45
C ALA A 775 -17.70 4.46 -22.50
N SER A 776 -17.24 5.58 -21.94
CA SER A 776 -16.23 5.59 -20.90
C SER A 776 -16.86 5.45 -19.51
N GLY A 777 -16.26 4.64 -18.64
CA GLY A 777 -16.78 4.39 -17.31
C GLY A 777 -15.75 4.52 -16.19
N TRP A 778 -16.14 5.14 -15.08
CA TRP A 778 -15.28 5.33 -13.90
C TRP A 778 -16.05 4.98 -12.63
N ILE A 779 -15.33 4.63 -11.58
CA ILE A 779 -15.87 4.53 -10.22
C ILE A 779 -15.19 5.58 -9.35
N ASP A 780 -15.96 6.34 -8.60
CA ASP A 780 -15.42 7.31 -7.67
C ASP A 780 -15.12 6.68 -6.29
N ALA A 781 -14.43 7.44 -5.43
CA ALA A 781 -14.08 6.98 -4.09
C ALA A 781 -15.30 6.69 -3.19
N SER A 782 -16.48 7.20 -3.55
CA SER A 782 -17.75 6.94 -2.87
C SER A 782 -18.47 5.70 -3.40
N GLY A 783 -17.92 5.05 -4.45
CA GLY A 783 -18.52 3.89 -5.09
C GLY A 783 -19.63 4.20 -6.09
N ASN A 784 -19.77 5.45 -6.53
CA ASN A 784 -20.68 5.81 -7.61
C ASN A 784 -20.08 5.44 -8.96
N LEU A 785 -20.93 4.97 -9.88
CA LEU A 785 -20.53 4.54 -11.21
C LEU A 785 -20.79 5.67 -12.20
N TRP A 786 -19.73 6.19 -12.82
CA TRP A 786 -19.78 7.28 -13.77
C TRP A 786 -19.75 6.75 -15.20
N LEU A 787 -20.51 7.38 -16.09
CA LEU A 787 -20.64 6.99 -17.50
C LEU A 787 -20.62 8.24 -18.39
N PHE A 788 -19.76 8.26 -19.41
CA PHE A 788 -19.70 9.35 -20.37
C PHE A 788 -19.76 8.86 -21.81
N GLY A 789 -20.60 9.51 -22.61
CA GLY A 789 -20.60 9.35 -24.05
C GLY A 789 -21.01 7.96 -24.54
N GLY A 790 -20.27 7.47 -25.51
CA GLY A 790 -20.55 6.25 -26.26
C GLY A 790 -21.30 6.56 -27.55
N TRP A 791 -21.51 5.52 -28.37
CA TRP A 791 -22.33 5.59 -29.56
C TRP A 791 -23.70 4.97 -29.24
N GLY A 792 -24.79 5.71 -29.43
CA GLY A 792 -26.08 5.19 -28.97
C GLY A 792 -27.27 6.09 -29.25
N LEU A 793 -28.37 5.83 -28.48
CA LEU A 793 -29.63 6.54 -28.63
C LEU A 793 -29.76 7.69 -27.63
N ASP A 794 -30.07 8.84 -28.14
CA ASP A 794 -30.34 10.05 -27.37
C ASP A 794 -31.80 10.16 -26.88
N SER A 795 -32.23 11.33 -26.41
CA SER A 795 -33.59 11.59 -25.97
C SER A 795 -34.65 11.55 -27.05
N THR A 796 -34.25 11.72 -28.31
CA THR A 796 -35.18 11.89 -29.43
C THR A 796 -35.57 10.57 -30.10
N GLY A 797 -34.70 9.61 -30.08
CA GLY A 797 -34.90 8.30 -30.70
C GLY A 797 -35.12 8.29 -32.19
N THR A 798 -35.14 9.47 -32.84
CA THR A 798 -35.65 9.62 -34.20
C THR A 798 -34.61 9.53 -35.30
N ASN A 799 -33.31 9.62 -34.99
CA ASN A 799 -32.24 9.35 -35.93
C ASN A 799 -31.06 8.62 -35.30
N GLY A 800 -31.32 8.01 -34.39
CA GLY A 800 -31.04 6.90 -33.54
C GLY A 800 -29.60 6.59 -33.20
N ASN A 801 -28.60 6.82 -33.98
CA ASN A 801 -27.24 6.38 -33.67
C ASN A 801 -26.27 7.52 -33.87
N GLY A 802 -25.82 8.11 -32.78
CA GLY A 802 -24.81 9.17 -32.82
C GLY A 802 -23.91 9.11 -31.63
N ALA A 803 -22.75 9.71 -31.73
CA ALA A 803 -21.85 9.86 -30.61
C ALA A 803 -22.44 10.78 -29.55
N LEU A 804 -22.51 10.32 -28.32
CA LEU A 804 -23.10 11.02 -27.18
C LEU A 804 -22.03 11.80 -26.41
N SER A 805 -22.46 12.90 -25.75
CA SER A 805 -21.60 13.76 -24.93
C SER A 805 -22.15 13.95 -23.51
N ASP A 806 -23.08 13.12 -23.13
CA ASP A 806 -23.75 13.18 -21.84
C ASP A 806 -22.92 12.47 -20.74
N LEU A 807 -22.90 13.06 -19.56
CA LEU A 807 -22.27 12.53 -18.37
C LEU A 807 -23.34 12.11 -17.35
N TRP A 808 -23.27 10.89 -16.91
CA TRP A 808 -24.19 10.27 -15.97
C TRP A 808 -23.46 9.74 -14.75
N VAL A 809 -24.17 9.66 -13.63
CA VAL A 809 -23.73 8.94 -12.45
C VAL A 809 -24.82 8.01 -11.96
N TYR A 810 -24.44 6.77 -11.63
CA TYR A 810 -25.30 5.81 -10.95
C TYR A 810 -24.83 5.66 -9.51
N THR A 811 -25.73 5.94 -8.57
CA THR A 811 -25.49 5.69 -7.14
C THR A 811 -26.14 4.37 -6.75
N PRO A 812 -25.33 3.33 -6.46
CA PRO A 812 -25.87 2.04 -6.02
C PRO A 812 -26.68 2.16 -4.73
N ASN A 813 -27.73 1.37 -4.59
CA ASN A 813 -28.49 1.32 -3.35
C ASN A 813 -27.71 0.55 -2.28
N THR A 814 -27.68 1.04 -1.05
CA THR A 814 -27.03 0.37 0.09
C THR A 814 -27.74 -0.92 0.51
N THR A 815 -28.98 -1.11 0.11
CA THR A 815 -29.74 -2.35 0.33
C THR A 815 -29.54 -3.30 -0.84
N ALA A 816 -28.96 -4.44 -0.59
CA ALA A 816 -28.70 -5.45 -1.63
C ALA A 816 -29.98 -5.84 -2.38
N GLY A 817 -29.90 -5.88 -3.72
CA GLY A 817 -31.01 -6.23 -4.59
C GLY A 817 -31.99 -5.10 -4.90
N GLN A 818 -31.84 -3.92 -4.29
CA GLN A 818 -32.63 -2.76 -4.68
C GLN A 818 -31.91 -1.96 -5.77
N PRO A 819 -32.64 -1.47 -6.80
CA PRO A 819 -32.03 -0.61 -7.80
C PRO A 819 -31.57 0.70 -7.17
N GLY A 820 -30.39 1.17 -7.59
CA GLY A 820 -29.88 2.51 -7.29
C GLY A 820 -30.55 3.56 -8.18
N THR A 821 -29.96 4.72 -8.28
CA THR A 821 -30.49 5.85 -9.04
C THR A 821 -29.48 6.39 -10.04
N TRP A 822 -29.95 6.66 -11.26
CA TRP A 822 -29.20 7.41 -12.26
C TRP A 822 -29.50 8.91 -12.14
N ALA A 823 -28.46 9.72 -12.33
CA ALA A 823 -28.57 11.16 -12.48
C ALA A 823 -27.80 11.61 -13.72
N TRP A 824 -28.44 12.45 -14.54
CA TRP A 824 -27.80 13.12 -15.65
C TRP A 824 -27.11 14.39 -15.14
N ILE A 825 -25.80 14.43 -15.22
CA ILE A 825 -24.98 15.48 -14.62
C ILE A 825 -24.73 16.61 -15.59
N LYS A 826 -24.34 16.29 -16.83
CA LYS A 826 -23.89 17.28 -17.81
C LYS A 826 -23.95 16.74 -19.24
N GLY A 827 -23.65 17.61 -20.19
CA GLY A 827 -23.62 17.27 -21.60
C GLY A 827 -24.96 17.42 -22.30
N SER A 828 -25.03 17.00 -23.57
CA SER A 828 -26.24 17.14 -24.39
C SER A 828 -27.13 15.90 -24.25
N ASN A 829 -28.44 16.11 -24.31
CA ASN A 829 -29.45 15.06 -24.46
C ASN A 829 -29.71 14.67 -25.92
N THR A 830 -28.96 15.26 -26.87
CA THR A 830 -28.98 14.92 -28.29
C THR A 830 -27.61 14.47 -28.75
N GLY A 831 -27.54 13.47 -29.61
CA GLY A 831 -26.30 12.93 -30.14
C GLY A 831 -25.58 13.86 -31.14
N SER A 832 -24.37 13.47 -31.51
CA SER A 832 -23.55 14.13 -32.53
C SER A 832 -23.24 15.62 -32.26
N GLN A 833 -23.01 15.93 -31.00
CA GLN A 833 -22.70 17.30 -30.57
C GLN A 833 -21.20 17.56 -30.61
N ASN A 834 -20.83 18.72 -31.13
CA ASN A 834 -19.46 19.21 -31.15
C ASN A 834 -18.95 19.49 -29.70
N GLY A 835 -17.65 19.31 -29.51
CA GLY A 835 -16.98 19.70 -28.27
C GLY A 835 -16.89 21.24 -28.16
N ASN A 836 -16.97 21.70 -26.91
CA ASN A 836 -16.72 23.11 -26.60
C ASN A 836 -15.44 23.21 -25.79
N TYR A 837 -14.40 23.77 -26.41
CA TYR A 837 -13.01 23.71 -25.90
C TYR A 837 -12.59 25.06 -25.34
N GLY A 838 -13.16 25.97 -24.98
CA GLY A 838 -12.63 27.23 -24.44
C GLY A 838 -11.27 27.67 -24.99
N THR A 839 -10.52 28.44 -24.22
CA THR A 839 -9.10 28.72 -24.45
C THR A 839 -8.24 27.76 -23.61
N GLU A 840 -7.27 27.14 -24.27
CA GLU A 840 -6.31 26.23 -23.63
C GLU A 840 -5.70 26.87 -22.39
N ILE A 841 -5.80 26.20 -21.25
CA ILE A 841 -5.15 26.57 -19.97
C ILE A 841 -5.57 27.92 -19.37
N ILE A 842 -6.57 28.64 -19.92
CA ILE A 842 -7.11 29.83 -19.28
C ILE A 842 -8.56 29.56 -18.85
N PRO A 843 -8.83 29.18 -17.60
CA PRO A 843 -10.17 28.82 -17.15
C PRO A 843 -10.91 30.04 -16.59
N TYR A 844 -11.25 31.14 -17.33
CA TYR A 844 -11.72 32.25 -16.51
C TYR A 844 -12.88 33.12 -16.98
N LEU A 845 -13.57 32.83 -18.06
CA LEU A 845 -14.70 33.72 -18.41
C LEU A 845 -15.99 33.04 -18.94
N THR A 846 -16.01 31.73 -19.14
CA THR A 846 -17.22 31.02 -19.62
C THR A 846 -17.32 29.58 -19.08
N TYR A 847 -17.27 29.41 -17.77
CA TYR A 847 -17.14 28.10 -17.05
C TYR A 847 -18.26 27.10 -17.31
N TYR A 848 -19.40 27.47 -17.79
CA TYR A 848 -20.56 26.58 -17.86
C TYR A 848 -20.69 25.81 -19.17
N LEU A 849 -19.76 25.92 -20.08
CA LEU A 849 -19.94 25.43 -21.44
C LEU A 849 -18.90 24.44 -21.94
N TRP A 850 -17.81 24.17 -21.18
CA TRP A 850 -16.78 23.24 -21.66
C TRP A 850 -17.27 21.82 -21.56
N ASN A 851 -17.21 21.10 -22.66
CA ASN A 851 -17.67 19.74 -22.74
C ASN A 851 -16.96 19.02 -23.87
N PRO A 852 -16.44 17.80 -23.65
CA PRO A 852 -15.98 16.99 -24.75
C PRO A 852 -17.10 16.78 -25.76
N GLY A 853 -16.75 16.78 -27.05
CA GLY A 853 -17.70 16.40 -28.09
C GLY A 853 -18.19 14.97 -27.92
N GLY A 854 -19.33 14.66 -28.53
CA GLY A 854 -19.86 13.31 -28.54
C GLY A 854 -18.84 12.34 -29.10
N ARG A 855 -18.56 11.24 -28.36
CA ARG A 855 -17.49 10.28 -28.72
C ARG A 855 -17.72 8.90 -28.15
N SER A 856 -17.10 7.89 -28.80
CA SER A 856 -17.02 6.51 -28.36
C SER A 856 -15.58 6.02 -28.31
N ASN A 857 -15.35 4.92 -27.58
CA ASN A 857 -14.07 4.20 -27.49
C ASN A 857 -12.87 5.09 -27.12
N SER A 858 -13.11 6.08 -26.26
CA SER A 858 -12.05 6.86 -25.65
C SER A 858 -11.31 6.07 -24.61
N THR A 859 -10.02 6.30 -24.47
CA THR A 859 -9.25 5.80 -23.32
C THR A 859 -9.55 6.66 -22.12
N HIS A 860 -9.75 6.02 -20.94
CA HIS A 860 -10.16 6.72 -19.75
C HIS A 860 -9.46 6.16 -18.50
N TRP A 861 -9.29 7.02 -17.49
CA TRP A 861 -8.58 6.71 -16.24
C TRP A 861 -9.20 7.41 -15.04
N VAL A 862 -8.92 6.89 -13.86
CA VAL A 862 -9.06 7.61 -12.58
C VAL A 862 -7.67 7.81 -12.01
N ASP A 863 -7.33 9.02 -11.63
CA ASP A 863 -6.05 9.29 -10.97
C ASP A 863 -6.14 9.10 -9.43
N GLY A 864 -5.00 9.25 -8.77
CA GLY A 864 -4.92 9.13 -7.31
C GLY A 864 -5.72 10.19 -6.53
N ASN A 865 -6.21 11.23 -7.20
CA ASN A 865 -7.03 12.30 -6.65
C ASN A 865 -8.52 12.14 -6.98
N ASN A 866 -8.93 10.98 -7.49
CA ASN A 866 -10.30 10.67 -7.90
C ASN A 866 -10.83 11.55 -9.05
N GLN A 867 -9.94 12.06 -9.90
CA GLN A 867 -10.28 12.82 -11.09
C GLN A 867 -10.53 11.87 -12.25
N LEU A 868 -11.56 12.14 -13.04
CA LEU A 868 -11.91 11.32 -14.20
C LEU A 868 -11.22 11.91 -15.45
N TRP A 869 -10.40 11.10 -16.09
CA TRP A 869 -9.64 11.50 -17.27
C TRP A 869 -10.13 10.80 -18.52
N LEU A 870 -10.12 11.52 -19.63
CA LEU A 870 -10.59 11.05 -20.93
C LEU A 870 -9.61 11.49 -22.01
N PHE A 871 -9.27 10.58 -22.92
CA PHE A 871 -8.38 10.88 -24.06
C PHE A 871 -8.93 10.31 -25.35
N GLY A 872 -8.96 11.14 -26.37
CA GLY A 872 -9.23 10.73 -27.74
C GLY A 872 -10.61 10.12 -27.95
N GLY A 873 -10.69 9.06 -28.72
CA GLY A 873 -11.91 8.38 -29.16
C GLY A 873 -12.29 8.71 -30.60
N ASP A 874 -13.38 8.08 -31.07
CA ASP A 874 -14.03 8.40 -32.35
C ASP A 874 -15.23 9.30 -32.11
N GLY A 875 -15.17 10.56 -32.56
CA GLY A 875 -16.17 11.54 -32.17
C GLY A 875 -16.11 12.89 -32.89
N TYR A 876 -16.76 13.85 -32.26
CA TYR A 876 -16.94 15.21 -32.78
C TYR A 876 -15.99 16.20 -32.11
N ASP A 877 -15.27 16.97 -32.91
CA ASP A 877 -14.40 18.06 -32.44
C ASP A 877 -15.14 19.39 -32.25
N SER A 878 -14.40 20.50 -32.15
CA SER A 878 -14.99 21.86 -32.05
C SER A 878 -15.65 22.36 -33.34
N THR A 879 -15.38 21.74 -34.48
CA THR A 879 -15.70 22.31 -35.81
C THR A 879 -16.41 21.33 -36.75
N SER A 880 -16.62 20.10 -36.31
CA SER A 880 -17.18 19.02 -37.14
C SER A 880 -18.53 19.43 -37.71
N THR A 881 -18.56 19.71 -39.00
CA THR A 881 -19.79 19.98 -39.74
C THR A 881 -20.24 18.81 -40.60
N THR A 882 -19.41 17.77 -40.75
CA THR A 882 -19.60 16.71 -41.74
C THR A 882 -19.35 15.27 -41.22
N GLY A 883 -19.12 15.09 -39.92
CA GLY A 883 -18.93 13.75 -39.39
C GLY A 883 -17.97 13.64 -38.16
N ASN A 884 -17.85 12.44 -37.66
CA ASN A 884 -16.91 12.08 -36.59
C ASN A 884 -15.50 11.84 -37.17
N GLY A 885 -14.51 11.91 -36.31
CA GLY A 885 -13.12 11.62 -36.58
C GLY A 885 -12.35 11.23 -35.34
N TYR A 886 -11.13 10.76 -35.55
CA TYR A 886 -10.28 10.38 -34.40
C TYR A 886 -9.78 11.63 -33.69
N LEU A 887 -9.79 11.56 -32.37
CA LEU A 887 -9.47 12.67 -31.48
C LEU A 887 -8.16 12.38 -30.74
N ASN A 888 -7.46 13.45 -30.34
CA ASN A 888 -6.30 13.38 -29.43
C ASN A 888 -6.38 14.40 -28.29
N ASP A 889 -7.55 14.95 -28.08
CA ASP A 889 -7.82 15.85 -26.98
C ASP A 889 -7.89 15.10 -25.65
N MET A 890 -7.39 15.74 -24.63
CA MET A 890 -7.39 15.23 -23.26
C MET A 890 -8.24 16.11 -22.36
N TRP A 891 -9.12 15.49 -21.64
CA TRP A 891 -10.07 16.10 -20.75
C TRP A 891 -9.98 15.54 -19.34
N ARG A 892 -10.28 16.39 -18.39
CA ARG A 892 -10.40 16.04 -16.99
C ARG A 892 -11.73 16.52 -16.44
N TYR A 893 -12.38 15.68 -15.68
CA TYR A 893 -13.59 16.00 -14.93
C TYR A 893 -13.40 15.71 -13.44
N LEU A 894 -13.86 16.62 -12.61
CA LEU A 894 -13.83 16.45 -11.16
C LEU A 894 -15.23 16.12 -10.68
N PRO A 895 -15.48 14.84 -10.27
CA PRO A 895 -16.77 14.47 -9.73
C PRO A 895 -17.00 15.10 -8.36
N TYR A 896 -18.26 15.37 -8.03
CA TYR A 896 -18.65 15.73 -6.66
C TYR A 896 -18.38 14.57 -5.71
N PRO A 897 -17.92 14.80 -4.45
CA PRO A 897 -17.75 13.75 -3.46
C PRO A 897 -19.08 13.12 -3.02
#